data_ad65c446d7c2d0298d5b838c62cf7fd7
#
_entry.id   ad65c446d7c2d0298d5b838c62cf7fd7
#
_cell.length_a   1.000
_cell.length_b   1.000
_cell.length_c   1.000
_cell.angle_alpha   90.00
_cell.angle_beta   90.00
_cell.angle_gamma   90.00
#
_symmetry.space_group_name_H-M   'P 1'
#
loop_
_entity.id
_entity.type
_entity.pdbx_description
1 polymer ?
#
loop_
_entity_poly.entity_id
_entity_poly.type
_entity_poly.pdbx_seq_one_letter_code
_entity_poly.pdbx_strand_id
1 'polypeptide(L)'
;MTKFSNQISLRTAIFAFFFLLISLLGGAQIYISYEGSLERLQELSKTRLESVAEKVDNQLTWDYFLSARLLDEHDMRTSSVLPLFFAQLDISDRFGSQTQIILLDQDLNLMSSNHPPRELTPTAYPYGINISQFTRGELSLFARLLLLRPEIIQTGRADWQNARWQVHLHRMELGGNKHYWIGVAEPLSELLADVYAHMNWQLSTMLFTIVLAYTFAWWLAGRLACSLVTLMQQSQSMRRFQFDRSTSRVSSRLLEVNELGGSVYTLQSTLEHFMSLIRQLCKTRELAALTGELAAVIRKLYGGDGAILWLPDDEDATCYKSMVHQGSGNAKALRLSLSSGEEPTDKTFEDAAWRWFAEQNLSYKHAELITLKDRFGENMGCLCVYFSQAPQIDASVRALVESYLQFATLALEGQHMLQQRKALFSSLIEMVASAIDAKSKYTGGHCQRVPELTLALAQSACECKEGHLADFDLSDDEWEALHIAAWMHDCGKVTTPEAIVDKATKLETVHNRIHEIRTRFEVLKRDKQISALQRQLAGEAEADLRVWLLQEWQRLDDEFAFVAECNLGQQRIGIKEAARLDMIAGQRWWRTLDDTLGLSHEELARKSPAPLPAQEPLFADKPEHLIPHFGDYSKNKDLAIGVQRDIPTYKANRGECYNLKIAQGTLTNEDRFKINDHIVQTIQMLNQLPYPKHLKSVPDIAGAHHERLDGKGYPRQLAAADIPLTARILTIADIFEALTAADRPYKKAKTLDDALTIMQQMAQSGHIDPELFALFLRTGIYLDYAQVHLPPEQQDDVDVSQMVAAL
;
A
#
# COMPACT_ATOMS: atom_id res chain seq x y z
N MET A 1 14.14 22.66 0.19
CA MET A 1 15.59 22.27 0.22
C MET A 1 16.49 23.48 0.33
N THR A 2 16.47 24.28 1.38
CA THR A 2 17.42 25.40 1.58
C THR A 2 17.36 25.90 3.03
N LYS A 3 17.69 25.03 4.01
CA LYS A 3 17.87 25.46 5.42
C LYS A 3 18.86 24.59 6.21
N PHE A 4 19.79 23.91 5.55
CA PHE A 4 20.75 23.01 6.22
C PHE A 4 22.23 23.38 5.96
N SER A 5 22.56 24.62 5.55
CA SER A 5 23.95 24.95 5.21
C SER A 5 24.84 25.37 6.39
N ASN A 6 24.35 25.37 7.63
CA ASN A 6 25.15 25.76 8.82
C ASN A 6 25.22 24.68 9.91
N GLN A 7 24.99 23.40 9.60
CA GLN A 7 25.15 22.34 10.59
C GLN A 7 26.56 21.78 10.53
N ILE A 8 27.36 22.10 11.55
CA ILE A 8 28.69 21.53 11.75
C ILE A 8 28.53 20.06 12.16
N SER A 9 29.32 19.15 11.58
CA SER A 9 29.26 17.74 11.99
C SER A 9 29.62 17.59 13.47
N LEU A 10 28.98 16.64 14.17
CA LEU A 10 29.25 16.39 15.59
C LEU A 10 30.75 16.16 15.85
N ARG A 11 31.41 15.45 14.94
CA ARG A 11 32.86 15.21 14.98
C ARG A 11 33.63 16.53 14.91
N THR A 12 33.25 17.43 14.01
CA THR A 12 33.88 18.74 13.84
C THR A 12 33.62 19.63 15.06
N ALA A 13 32.42 19.61 15.63
CA ALA A 13 32.09 20.37 16.84
C ALA A 13 32.88 19.90 18.07
N ILE A 14 32.94 18.60 18.30
CA ILE A 14 33.71 18.02 19.40
C ILE A 14 35.20 18.30 19.21
N PHE A 15 35.73 18.12 18.00
CA PHE A 15 37.12 18.43 17.71
C PHE A 15 37.41 19.92 17.89
N ALA A 16 36.57 20.79 17.40
CA ALA A 16 36.72 22.24 17.53
C ALA A 16 36.75 22.69 19.03
N PHE A 17 35.90 22.06 19.85
CA PHE A 17 35.88 22.34 21.31
C PHE A 17 37.20 21.91 21.94
N PHE A 18 37.67 20.72 21.72
CA PHE A 18 38.95 20.26 22.26
C PHE A 18 40.13 21.03 21.68
N PHE A 19 40.07 21.40 20.39
CA PHE A 19 41.08 22.26 19.77
C PHE A 19 41.20 23.60 20.45
N LEU A 20 40.06 24.25 20.67
CA LEU A 20 40.01 25.56 21.31
C LEU A 20 40.52 25.48 22.77
N LEU A 21 40.10 24.47 23.51
CA LEU A 21 40.51 24.23 24.88
C LEU A 21 42.04 23.98 24.99
N ILE A 22 42.59 23.10 24.16
CA ILE A 22 44.02 22.78 24.13
C ILE A 22 44.83 23.99 23.70
N SER A 23 44.35 24.73 22.69
CA SER A 23 45.03 25.92 22.20
C SER A 23 45.05 27.05 23.27
N LEU A 24 43.96 27.23 24.02
CA LEU A 24 43.85 28.22 25.08
C LEU A 24 44.78 27.86 26.27
N LEU A 25 44.74 26.61 26.74
CA LEU A 25 45.60 26.11 27.82
C LEU A 25 47.07 26.18 27.41
N GLY A 26 47.37 25.74 26.18
CA GLY A 26 48.70 25.79 25.64
C GLY A 26 49.23 27.21 25.50
N GLY A 27 48.43 28.11 24.97
CA GLY A 27 48.80 29.54 24.91
C GLY A 27 49.02 30.19 26.26
N ALA A 28 48.19 29.88 27.25
CA ALA A 28 48.39 30.38 28.62
C ALA A 28 49.71 29.87 29.25
N GLN A 29 50.01 28.58 29.02
CA GLN A 29 51.22 27.99 29.57
C GLN A 29 52.47 28.56 28.89
N ILE A 30 52.47 28.83 27.57
CA ILE A 30 53.58 29.53 26.89
C ILE A 30 53.76 30.91 27.46
N TYR A 31 52.70 31.68 27.67
CA TYR A 31 52.77 33.04 28.18
C TYR A 31 53.37 33.06 29.60
N ILE A 32 52.88 32.23 30.49
CA ILE A 32 53.40 32.14 31.87
C ILE A 32 54.87 31.70 31.91
N SER A 33 55.24 30.74 31.08
CA SER A 33 56.64 30.26 31.00
C SER A 33 57.59 31.32 30.45
N TYR A 34 57.11 32.11 29.44
CA TYR A 34 57.91 33.21 28.88
C TYR A 34 58.16 34.34 29.89
N GLU A 35 57.10 34.81 30.56
CA GLU A 35 57.20 35.88 31.53
C GLU A 35 58.06 35.49 32.74
N GLY A 36 57.87 34.29 33.28
CA GLY A 36 58.69 33.76 34.36
C GLY A 36 60.16 33.55 34.00
N SER A 37 60.46 33.24 32.71
CA SER A 37 61.86 33.11 32.26
C SER A 37 62.55 34.44 32.07
N LEU A 38 61.78 35.46 31.65
CA LEU A 38 62.36 36.81 31.45
C LEU A 38 62.76 37.47 32.79
N GLU A 39 61.93 37.33 33.83
CA GLU A 39 62.23 37.86 35.18
C GLU A 39 63.44 37.16 35.77
N ARG A 40 63.50 35.83 35.72
CA ARG A 40 64.66 35.06 36.20
C ARG A 40 65.96 35.42 35.49
N LEU A 41 65.91 35.78 34.18
CA LEU A 41 67.06 36.21 33.40
C LEU A 41 67.65 37.48 33.88
N GLN A 42 66.84 38.45 34.23
CA GLN A 42 67.28 39.75 34.67
C GLN A 42 68.00 39.61 36.05
N GLU A 43 67.46 38.79 36.90
CA GLU A 43 68.00 38.56 38.29
C GLU A 43 69.32 37.70 38.23
N LEU A 44 69.35 36.66 37.43
CA LEU A 44 70.51 35.79 37.25
C LEU A 44 71.68 36.55 36.63
N SER A 45 71.43 37.38 35.61
CA SER A 45 72.50 38.15 34.96
C SER A 45 73.18 39.16 35.89
N LYS A 46 72.35 39.81 36.74
CA LYS A 46 72.86 40.72 37.76
C LYS A 46 73.70 40.04 38.86
N THR A 47 73.19 38.94 39.42
CA THR A 47 73.81 38.13 40.44
C THR A 47 75.14 37.48 39.95
N ARG A 48 75.13 37.08 38.66
CA ARG A 48 76.33 36.51 38.05
C ARG A 48 77.53 37.56 37.99
N LEU A 49 77.23 38.75 37.42
CA LEU A 49 78.25 39.84 37.35
C LEU A 49 78.72 40.32 38.73
N GLU A 50 77.81 40.44 39.70
CA GLU A 50 78.17 40.74 41.11
C GLU A 50 79.09 39.67 41.67
N SER A 51 78.75 38.40 41.48
CA SER A 51 79.59 37.31 42.00
C SER A 51 80.97 37.28 41.33
N VAL A 52 81.12 37.66 40.05
CA VAL A 52 82.40 37.75 39.31
C VAL A 52 83.21 38.88 39.95
N ALA A 53 82.62 40.05 40.11
CA ALA A 53 83.31 41.21 40.67
C ALA A 53 83.77 40.96 42.14
N GLU A 54 82.92 40.32 42.97
CA GLU A 54 83.23 39.95 44.32
C GLU A 54 84.44 38.91 44.42
N LYS A 55 84.44 37.93 43.52
CA LYS A 55 85.48 36.95 43.43
C LYS A 55 86.83 37.58 43.03
N VAL A 56 86.81 38.53 42.11
CA VAL A 56 88.00 39.30 41.70
C VAL A 56 88.47 40.18 42.86
N ASP A 57 87.52 40.83 43.59
CA ASP A 57 87.83 41.61 44.80
C ASP A 57 88.52 40.72 45.86
N ASN A 58 87.93 39.61 46.19
CA ASN A 58 88.44 38.71 47.22
C ASN A 58 89.87 38.20 46.84
N GLN A 59 90.07 37.90 45.58
CA GLN A 59 91.38 37.39 45.15
C GLN A 59 92.47 38.51 45.13
N LEU A 60 92.10 39.70 44.68
CA LEU A 60 92.94 40.85 44.69
C LEU A 60 93.27 41.30 46.12
N THR A 61 92.38 41.22 47.03
CA THR A 61 92.56 41.60 48.47
C THR A 61 93.49 40.60 49.14
N TRP A 62 93.34 39.31 48.85
CA TRP A 62 94.28 38.28 49.36
C TRP A 62 95.71 38.46 48.85
N ASP A 63 95.86 38.65 47.56
CA ASP A 63 97.16 38.80 46.93
C ASP A 63 97.85 40.16 47.29
N TYR A 64 97.03 41.22 47.53
CA TYR A 64 97.48 42.46 48.07
C TYR A 64 98.09 42.26 49.54
N PHE A 65 97.34 41.51 50.34
CA PHE A 65 97.80 41.21 51.70
C PHE A 65 99.06 40.40 51.73
N LEU A 66 99.24 39.51 50.80
CA LEU A 66 100.46 38.74 50.64
C LEU A 66 101.63 39.61 50.14
N SER A 67 101.44 40.46 49.17
CA SER A 67 102.48 41.33 48.60
C SER A 67 102.78 42.55 49.46
N ALA A 68 101.82 43.15 50.18
CA ALA A 68 102.02 44.23 51.10
C ALA A 68 102.99 43.88 52.28
N ARG A 69 103.28 42.60 52.50
CA ARG A 69 104.28 42.12 53.44
C ARG A 69 105.73 42.13 52.91
N LEU A 70 105.91 42.36 51.58
CA LEU A 70 107.16 42.15 50.86
C LEU A 70 107.72 43.38 50.15
N LEU A 71 106.87 44.47 49.91
CA LEU A 71 107.28 45.63 49.12
C LEU A 71 106.78 46.93 49.65
N ASP A 72 107.55 48.05 49.53
CA ASP A 72 107.25 49.37 50.00
C ASP A 72 106.31 50.09 49.06
N GLU A 73 105.44 51.00 49.54
CA GLU A 73 104.28 51.65 48.92
C GLU A 73 104.53 52.40 47.59
N HIS A 74 105.87 52.74 47.39
CA HIS A 74 106.24 53.48 46.14
C HIS A 74 106.51 52.64 44.94
N ASP A 75 106.80 51.38 45.12
CA ASP A 75 107.08 50.41 44.06
C ASP A 75 105.83 49.77 43.38
N MET A 76 104.68 49.91 44.05
CA MET A 76 103.44 49.32 43.59
C MET A 76 102.77 50.08 42.39
N ARG A 77 103.07 51.35 42.22
CA ARG A 77 102.61 52.17 41.09
C ARG A 77 103.37 51.91 39.75
N THR A 78 104.53 51.43 39.85
CA THR A 78 105.42 51.24 38.68
C THR A 78 105.81 49.76 38.44
N SER A 79 105.33 48.84 39.28
CA SER A 79 105.67 47.46 39.13
C SER A 79 104.78 46.72 38.10
N SER A 80 105.37 45.92 37.24
CA SER A 80 104.71 45.08 36.27
C SER A 80 103.96 43.88 36.91
N VAL A 81 103.74 43.90 38.19
CA VAL A 81 103.15 42.81 38.95
C VAL A 81 101.59 42.77 38.72
N LEU A 82 100.93 43.90 38.66
CA LEU A 82 99.45 43.93 38.45
C LEU A 82 99.04 43.42 37.01
N PRO A 83 99.76 43.79 35.95
CA PRO A 83 99.52 43.25 34.67
C PRO A 83 99.69 41.74 34.51
N LEU A 84 100.77 41.25 35.18
CA LEU A 84 101.10 39.87 35.30
C LEU A 84 100.06 39.06 36.06
N PHE A 85 99.45 39.73 37.07
CA PHE A 85 98.40 39.14 37.89
C PHE A 85 97.12 38.83 37.08
N PHE A 86 96.63 39.83 36.30
CA PHE A 86 95.50 39.62 35.45
C PHE A 86 95.72 38.62 34.33
N ALA A 87 96.99 38.44 33.85
CA ALA A 87 97.40 37.46 32.86
C ALA A 87 97.43 36.02 33.46
N GLN A 88 97.54 35.88 34.80
CA GLN A 88 97.49 34.61 35.53
C GLN A 88 96.13 34.24 36.03
N LEU A 89 95.23 35.16 36.05
CA LEU A 89 93.78 34.87 36.32
C LEU A 89 93.28 34.10 35.10
N ASP A 90 93.16 32.77 35.20
CA ASP A 90 92.52 31.97 34.24
C ASP A 90 91.01 32.13 34.34
N ILE A 91 90.54 33.16 33.63
CA ILE A 91 89.16 33.59 33.66
C ILE A 91 88.37 32.91 32.57
N SER A 92 89.08 32.33 31.55
CA SER A 92 88.38 31.78 30.34
C SER A 92 87.51 30.56 30.63
N ASP A 93 87.90 29.71 31.55
CA ASP A 93 87.16 28.47 31.83
C ASP A 93 85.93 28.59 32.75
N ARG A 94 85.78 29.77 33.42
CA ARG A 94 84.63 29.98 34.36
C ARG A 94 83.74 31.15 34.00
N PHE A 95 84.20 32.01 33.10
CA PHE A 95 83.44 33.18 32.62
C PHE A 95 83.49 33.20 31.09
N GLY A 96 82.48 33.67 30.47
CA GLY A 96 82.40 33.68 29.02
C GLY A 96 83.67 34.18 28.31
N SER A 97 83.96 33.68 27.19
CA SER A 97 85.24 33.97 26.42
C SER A 97 85.39 35.46 26.08
N GLN A 98 84.31 36.22 26.17
CA GLN A 98 84.33 37.67 25.90
C GLN A 98 84.07 38.55 27.14
N THR A 99 84.13 37.98 28.35
CA THR A 99 83.99 38.78 29.60
C THR A 99 85.21 39.70 29.78
N GLN A 100 84.91 40.98 29.89
CA GLN A 100 85.97 42.02 30.17
C GLN A 100 86.01 42.36 31.64
N ILE A 101 87.23 42.39 32.21
CA ILE A 101 87.49 42.77 33.55
C ILE A 101 88.51 43.90 33.55
N ILE A 102 88.21 44.99 34.22
CA ILE A 102 89.17 46.12 34.41
C ILE A 102 89.34 46.48 35.87
N LEU A 103 90.51 46.99 36.16
CA LEU A 103 90.83 47.59 37.44
C LEU A 103 91.19 49.10 37.30
N LEU A 104 90.54 49.92 38.07
CA LEU A 104 90.82 51.36 38.02
C LEU A 104 91.23 51.84 39.40
N ASP A 105 92.11 52.90 39.50
CA ASP A 105 92.44 53.57 40.70
C ASP A 105 91.33 54.53 41.18
N GLN A 106 91.54 55.20 42.34
CA GLN A 106 90.54 56.14 42.90
C GLN A 106 90.26 57.33 41.98
N ASP A 107 91.17 57.69 41.07
CA ASP A 107 91.05 58.78 40.11
C ASP A 107 90.51 58.29 38.78
N LEU A 108 90.02 57.02 38.72
CA LEU A 108 89.49 56.33 37.56
C LEU A 108 90.52 56.16 36.42
N ASN A 109 91.84 56.05 36.74
CA ASN A 109 92.81 55.71 35.79
C ASN A 109 92.92 54.20 35.64
N LEU A 110 93.08 53.68 34.42
CA LEU A 110 93.15 52.26 34.13
C LEU A 110 94.47 51.74 34.75
N MET A 111 94.36 50.74 35.66
CA MET A 111 95.45 50.07 36.32
C MET A 111 95.76 48.75 35.59
N SER A 112 94.78 47.99 35.24
CA SER A 112 94.91 46.73 34.58
C SER A 112 93.65 46.31 33.88
N SER A 113 93.76 45.43 32.85
CA SER A 113 92.64 44.81 32.12
C SER A 113 93.04 43.38 31.73
N ASN A 114 92.07 42.43 31.75
CA ASN A 114 92.23 41.07 31.26
C ASN A 114 92.38 41.00 29.71
N HIS A 115 91.83 41.95 28.99
CA HIS A 115 92.06 42.16 27.57
C HIS A 115 92.64 43.51 27.27
N PRO A 116 93.92 43.61 26.92
CA PRO A 116 94.60 44.88 26.62
C PRO A 116 93.90 45.51 25.38
N PRO A 117 93.69 46.83 25.38
CA PRO A 117 93.08 47.52 24.23
C PRO A 117 93.86 47.39 22.97
N ARG A 118 93.24 46.87 21.94
CA ARG A 118 93.86 46.65 20.59
C ARG A 118 94.30 47.88 19.87
N GLU A 119 93.96 49.08 20.37
CA GLU A 119 94.16 50.38 19.67
C GLU A 119 95.38 51.10 20.01
N LEU A 120 96.30 50.54 20.88
CA LEU A 120 97.58 51.23 21.33
C LEU A 120 98.81 50.42 20.74
N THR A 121 99.69 51.21 20.13
CA THR A 121 100.90 50.62 19.53
C THR A 121 101.72 49.94 20.63
N PRO A 122 102.55 48.91 20.37
CA PRO A 122 103.18 48.02 21.35
C PRO A 122 104.23 48.68 22.33
N THR A 123 104.39 49.94 22.29
CA THR A 123 105.46 50.65 23.04
C THR A 123 104.90 51.57 24.22
N ALA A 124 103.63 51.66 24.33
CA ALA A 124 103.02 52.43 25.42
C ALA A 124 101.92 51.59 26.14
N TYR A 125 102.21 51.12 27.32
CA TYR A 125 101.25 50.57 28.27
C TYR A 125 100.23 51.63 28.63
N PRO A 126 98.86 51.34 28.44
CA PRO A 126 97.84 52.38 28.64
C PRO A 126 97.53 52.60 30.08
N TYR A 127 98.33 52.11 31.00
CA TYR A 127 98.12 52.22 32.45
C TYR A 127 98.43 53.64 32.94
N GLY A 128 97.51 54.18 33.78
CA GLY A 128 97.56 55.56 34.19
C GLY A 128 96.77 56.59 33.38
N ILE A 129 96.13 56.03 32.30
CA ILE A 129 95.22 56.86 31.52
C ILE A 129 93.82 56.80 32.09
N ASN A 130 93.23 57.97 32.32
CA ASN A 130 91.80 58.03 32.79
C ASN A 130 90.81 57.36 31.82
N ILE A 131 89.96 56.49 32.42
CA ILE A 131 89.00 55.70 31.64
C ILE A 131 88.09 56.57 30.74
N SER A 132 87.85 57.83 31.08
CA SER A 132 87.02 58.76 30.27
C SER A 132 87.63 59.15 28.95
N GLN A 133 88.88 58.92 28.71
CA GLN A 133 89.58 59.16 27.42
C GLN A 133 89.37 58.06 26.41
N PHE A 134 88.91 56.94 26.83
CA PHE A 134 88.57 55.83 25.86
C PHE A 134 87.15 56.02 25.22
N THR A 135 87.17 56.68 24.13
CA THR A 135 85.92 56.97 23.33
C THR A 135 85.58 55.85 22.38
N ARG A 136 86.51 54.93 22.08
CA ARG A 136 86.34 53.73 21.16
C ARG A 136 86.90 52.55 21.84
N GLY A 137 86.51 51.35 21.33
CA GLY A 137 86.98 50.08 21.84
C GLY A 137 86.16 49.59 23.04
N GLU A 138 86.46 48.41 23.59
CA GLU A 138 85.78 47.70 24.66
C GLU A 138 85.77 48.52 25.95
N LEU A 139 86.87 49.22 26.25
CA LEU A 139 86.93 50.10 27.41
C LEU A 139 85.97 51.30 27.44
N SER A 140 85.47 51.67 26.22
CA SER A 140 84.45 52.71 26.07
C SER A 140 83.10 52.33 26.76
N LEU A 141 82.86 51.02 26.95
CA LEU A 141 81.72 50.53 27.69
C LEU A 141 81.68 51.02 29.16
N PHE A 142 82.79 50.92 29.81
CA PHE A 142 83.00 51.35 31.19
C PHE A 142 83.04 52.88 31.29
N ALA A 143 83.64 53.56 30.31
CA ALA A 143 83.72 54.98 30.23
C ALA A 143 82.34 55.61 30.11
N ARG A 144 81.43 55.06 29.27
CA ARG A 144 80.12 55.57 29.09
C ARG A 144 79.25 55.41 30.33
N LEU A 145 79.46 54.38 31.12
CA LEU A 145 78.70 54.12 32.35
C LEU A 145 79.17 55.02 33.48
N LEU A 146 80.50 55.24 33.66
CA LEU A 146 81.08 56.10 34.64
C LEU A 146 80.75 57.55 34.35
N LEU A 147 80.63 58.02 33.12
CA LEU A 147 80.22 59.42 32.75
C LEU A 147 78.75 59.66 33.03
N LEU A 148 77.87 58.71 33.19
CA LEU A 148 76.45 58.91 33.43
C LEU A 148 76.11 59.14 34.88
N ARG A 149 76.77 58.49 35.89
CA ARG A 149 76.61 58.69 37.32
C ARG A 149 77.74 57.91 38.08
N PRO A 150 78.82 58.59 38.50
CA PRO A 150 79.96 57.90 39.15
C PRO A 150 79.68 57.38 40.54
N GLU A 151 78.65 57.82 41.24
CA GLU A 151 78.44 57.49 42.66
C GLU A 151 77.44 56.36 42.94
N ILE A 152 76.71 55.85 41.93
CA ILE A 152 75.56 55.00 42.23
C ILE A 152 75.53 53.73 41.36
N ILE A 153 76.40 53.50 40.41
CA ILE A 153 76.24 52.42 39.46
C ILE A 153 76.87 51.13 39.95
N GLN A 154 76.04 50.18 40.37
CA GLN A 154 76.50 48.83 40.59
C GLN A 154 76.32 48.00 39.32
N THR A 155 75.25 48.15 38.55
CA THR A 155 75.01 47.40 37.30
C THR A 155 74.30 48.19 36.25
N GLY A 156 74.69 48.16 34.95
CA GLY A 156 74.13 48.93 33.88
C GLY A 156 74.23 48.18 32.55
N ARG A 157 73.52 48.69 31.51
CA ARG A 157 73.58 48.15 30.17
C ARG A 157 74.21 49.14 29.22
N ALA A 158 75.06 48.67 28.33
CA ALA A 158 75.73 49.46 27.32
C ALA A 158 75.71 48.75 25.97
N ASP A 159 75.60 49.47 24.86
CA ASP A 159 75.64 48.91 23.54
C ASP A 159 77.00 49.15 22.85
N TRP A 160 77.62 48.06 22.39
CA TRP A 160 78.93 48.11 21.69
C TRP A 160 78.96 47.04 20.59
N GLN A 161 79.42 47.39 19.38
CA GLN A 161 79.47 46.49 18.22
C GLN A 161 78.19 45.69 17.93
N ASN A 162 77.02 46.38 17.97
CA ASN A 162 75.71 45.76 17.74
C ASN A 162 75.32 44.68 18.80
N ALA A 163 76.06 44.57 19.84
CA ALA A 163 75.68 43.67 20.93
C ALA A 163 75.35 44.52 22.19
N ARG A 164 74.42 44.07 22.97
CA ARG A 164 74.11 44.62 24.27
C ARG A 164 74.96 43.96 25.31
N TRP A 165 75.65 44.79 26.10
CA TRP A 165 76.50 44.36 27.16
C TRP A 165 75.90 44.71 28.50
N GLN A 166 76.07 43.81 29.48
CA GLN A 166 75.81 44.07 30.88
C GLN A 166 77.07 44.38 31.52
N VAL A 167 77.12 45.46 32.23
CA VAL A 167 78.31 45.98 32.86
C VAL A 167 78.09 46.19 34.39
N HIS A 168 78.97 45.73 35.25
CA HIS A 168 78.97 45.89 36.69
C HIS A 168 80.24 46.55 37.16
N LEU A 169 80.15 47.52 38.09
CA LEU A 169 81.21 48.18 38.70
C LEU A 169 81.09 47.92 40.23
N HIS A 170 82.16 47.40 40.75
CA HIS A 170 82.34 47.06 42.19
C HIS A 170 83.46 47.86 42.73
N ARG A 171 83.24 48.40 43.95
CA ARG A 171 84.17 49.24 44.67
C ARG A 171 84.93 48.36 45.63
N MET A 172 86.28 48.29 45.54
CA MET A 172 87.14 47.53 46.35
C MET A 172 87.83 48.52 47.35
N GLU A 173 87.89 48.18 48.65
CA GLU A 173 88.60 48.97 49.65
C GLU A 173 89.84 48.13 50.09
N LEU A 174 90.99 48.74 49.84
CA LEU A 174 92.24 48.19 50.26
C LEU A 174 92.85 49.10 51.36
N GLY A 175 92.91 48.75 52.58
CA GLY A 175 93.31 49.41 53.77
C GLY A 175 94.09 50.79 53.58
N GLY A 176 93.81 51.78 54.45
CA GLY A 176 94.56 53.04 54.37
C GLY A 176 93.80 54.22 53.66
N ASN A 177 92.56 54.15 53.58
CA ASN A 177 91.61 55.11 52.87
C ASN A 177 91.77 55.27 51.36
N LYS A 178 92.34 54.21 50.73
CA LYS A 178 92.36 54.11 49.24
C LYS A 178 91.34 53.14 48.75
N HIS A 179 90.62 53.50 47.68
CA HIS A 179 89.69 52.60 47.00
C HIS A 179 89.95 52.45 45.49
N TYR A 180 89.58 51.28 44.95
CA TYR A 180 89.79 50.93 43.56
C TYR A 180 88.44 50.45 43.01
N TRP A 181 88.31 50.48 41.69
CA TRP A 181 87.10 50.00 41.03
C TRP A 181 87.38 48.81 40.17
N ILE A 182 86.61 47.71 40.36
CA ILE A 182 86.57 46.53 39.49
C ILE A 182 85.41 46.67 38.57
N GLY A 183 85.72 46.69 37.23
CA GLY A 183 84.66 46.71 36.22
C GLY A 183 84.63 45.35 35.61
N VAL A 184 83.38 44.79 35.47
CA VAL A 184 83.11 43.52 34.73
C VAL A 184 82.06 43.78 33.68
N ALA A 185 82.32 43.43 32.45
CA ALA A 185 81.35 43.51 31.36
C ALA A 185 81.27 42.20 30.57
N GLU A 186 80.06 41.77 30.26
CA GLU A 186 79.74 40.53 29.51
C GLU A 186 78.67 40.78 28.49
N PRO A 187 78.76 40.23 27.24
CA PRO A 187 77.70 40.37 26.24
C PRO A 187 76.42 39.67 26.67
N LEU A 188 75.30 40.31 26.48
CA LEU A 188 74.00 39.74 26.86
C LEU A 188 73.66 38.43 26.09
N SER A 189 74.24 38.26 24.91
CA SER A 189 74.09 37.05 24.11
C SER A 189 74.70 35.80 24.73
N GLU A 190 75.85 35.94 25.38
CA GLU A 190 76.47 34.86 26.12
C GLU A 190 75.74 34.50 27.44
N LEU A 191 75.29 35.51 28.16
CA LEU A 191 74.45 35.34 29.31
C LEU A 191 73.10 34.67 29.00
N LEU A 192 72.59 34.88 27.77
CA LEU A 192 71.29 34.32 27.34
C LEU A 192 71.41 32.97 26.68
N ALA A 193 72.53 32.47 26.28
CA ALA A 193 72.70 31.26 25.48
C ALA A 193 72.05 30.02 26.14
N ASP A 194 72.29 29.79 27.41
CA ASP A 194 71.77 28.67 28.19
C ASP A 194 70.30 28.77 28.43
N VAL A 195 69.70 29.94 28.44
CA VAL A 195 68.32 30.20 28.65
C VAL A 195 67.55 29.99 27.36
N TYR A 196 68.10 30.43 26.22
CA TYR A 196 67.51 30.14 24.92
C TYR A 196 67.52 28.60 24.63
N ALA A 197 68.58 27.89 25.04
CA ALA A 197 68.63 26.43 24.91
C ALA A 197 67.51 25.76 25.74
N HIS A 198 67.28 26.25 26.99
CA HIS A 198 66.25 25.72 27.89
C HIS A 198 64.85 26.06 27.41
N MET A 199 64.63 27.26 26.90
CA MET A 199 63.39 27.71 26.31
C MET A 199 62.99 26.92 25.05
N ASN A 200 63.99 26.68 24.17
CA ASN A 200 63.77 25.87 22.97
C ASN A 200 63.39 24.42 23.32
N TRP A 201 64.00 23.84 24.36
CA TRP A 201 63.63 22.54 24.85
C TRP A 201 62.18 22.50 25.39
N GLN A 202 61.77 23.50 26.16
CA GLN A 202 60.40 23.62 26.68
C GLN A 202 59.39 23.81 25.56
N LEU A 203 59.66 24.69 24.56
CA LEU A 203 58.83 24.85 23.41
C LEU A 203 58.68 23.58 22.59
N SER A 204 59.77 22.83 22.41
CA SER A 204 59.71 21.58 21.66
C SER A 204 58.90 20.49 22.34
N THR A 205 59.07 20.34 23.67
CA THR A 205 58.29 19.39 24.47
C THR A 205 56.81 19.76 24.51
N MET A 206 56.51 21.04 24.57
CA MET A 206 55.17 21.56 24.56
C MET A 206 54.47 21.37 23.19
N LEU A 207 55.20 21.63 22.09
CA LEU A 207 54.68 21.37 20.74
C LEU A 207 54.35 19.90 20.57
N PHE A 208 55.23 19.02 21.05
CA PHE A 208 55.02 17.57 21.01
C PHE A 208 53.78 17.15 21.80
N THR A 209 53.55 17.68 23.01
CA THR A 209 52.38 17.39 23.83
C THR A 209 51.09 17.90 23.20
N ILE A 210 51.10 19.09 22.57
CA ILE A 210 49.98 19.64 21.81
C ILE A 210 49.62 18.74 20.64
N VAL A 211 50.59 18.30 19.83
CA VAL A 211 50.35 17.39 18.69
C VAL A 211 49.76 16.05 19.18
N LEU A 212 50.29 15.51 20.29
CA LEU A 212 49.77 14.29 20.89
C LEU A 212 48.31 14.46 21.38
N ALA A 213 48.04 15.57 22.04
CA ALA A 213 46.69 15.90 22.53
C ALA A 213 45.68 16.08 21.38
N TYR A 214 46.08 16.71 20.27
CA TYR A 214 45.23 16.87 19.09
C TYR A 214 44.94 15.53 18.40
N THR A 215 45.95 14.67 18.24
CA THR A 215 45.76 13.34 17.66
C THR A 215 44.82 12.49 18.51
N PHE A 216 44.94 12.55 19.83
CA PHE A 216 44.08 11.88 20.78
C PHE A 216 42.62 12.43 20.71
N ALA A 217 42.49 13.75 20.71
CA ALA A 217 41.19 14.41 20.60
C ALA A 217 40.48 14.05 19.28
N TRP A 218 41.23 14.03 18.17
CA TRP A 218 40.73 13.62 16.87
C TRP A 218 40.24 12.17 16.86
N TRP A 219 41.01 11.28 17.44
CA TRP A 219 40.67 9.86 17.57
C TRP A 219 39.43 9.66 18.45
N LEU A 220 39.34 10.33 19.59
CA LEU A 220 38.23 10.27 20.54
C LEU A 220 36.94 10.83 19.91
N ALA A 221 37.03 12.01 19.30
CA ALA A 221 35.91 12.63 18.60
C ALA A 221 35.37 11.73 17.47
N GLY A 222 36.30 11.08 16.73
CA GLY A 222 35.90 10.12 15.69
C GLY A 222 35.12 8.93 16.27
N ARG A 223 35.56 8.40 17.39
CA ARG A 223 34.91 7.24 18.01
C ARG A 223 33.55 7.55 18.63
N LEU A 224 33.40 8.69 19.28
CA LEU A 224 32.13 9.16 19.83
C LEU A 224 31.13 9.50 18.72
N ALA A 225 31.60 10.24 17.72
CA ALA A 225 30.76 10.63 16.60
C ALA A 225 30.25 9.41 15.80
N CYS A 226 31.09 8.38 15.58
CA CYS A 226 30.70 7.18 14.86
C CYS A 226 29.53 6.45 15.54
N SER A 227 29.62 6.22 16.84
CA SER A 227 28.58 5.55 17.62
C SER A 227 27.26 6.31 17.58
N LEU A 228 27.29 7.63 17.75
CA LEU A 228 26.10 8.48 17.72
C LEU A 228 25.51 8.62 16.31
N VAL A 229 26.34 8.70 15.28
CA VAL A 229 25.88 8.73 13.88
C VAL A 229 25.17 7.42 13.51
N THR A 230 25.70 6.28 13.94
CA THR A 230 25.05 4.98 13.73
C THR A 230 23.69 4.92 14.43
N LEU A 231 23.59 5.37 15.67
CA LEU A 231 22.30 5.47 16.39
C LEU A 231 21.32 6.41 15.70
N MET A 232 21.80 7.54 15.19
CA MET A 232 20.99 8.49 14.43
C MET A 232 20.48 7.89 13.12
N GLN A 233 21.33 7.13 12.40
CA GLN A 233 20.93 6.42 11.19
C GLN A 233 19.89 5.33 11.49
N GLN A 234 20.05 4.56 12.55
CA GLN A 234 19.05 3.60 13.01
C GLN A 234 17.72 4.28 13.34
N SER A 235 17.75 5.38 14.08
CA SER A 235 16.55 6.16 14.36
C SER A 235 15.90 6.74 13.10
N GLN A 236 16.69 7.17 12.11
CA GLN A 236 16.15 7.65 10.82
C GLN A 236 15.54 6.53 9.98
N SER A 237 16.13 5.33 9.97
CA SER A 237 15.56 4.16 9.29
C SER A 237 14.22 3.75 9.92
N MET A 238 14.12 3.80 11.26
CA MET A 238 12.86 3.57 11.96
C MET A 238 11.77 4.59 11.54
N ARG A 239 12.12 5.87 11.44
CA ARG A 239 11.19 6.92 10.98
C ARG A 239 10.69 6.71 9.56
N ARG A 240 11.45 5.98 8.72
CA ARG A 240 11.07 5.62 7.34
C ARG A 240 10.44 4.23 7.24
N PHE A 241 10.25 3.54 8.37
CA PHE A 241 9.81 2.15 8.42
C PHE A 241 10.66 1.19 7.55
N GLN A 242 11.93 1.53 7.36
CA GLN A 242 12.90 0.70 6.67
C GLN A 242 13.69 -0.08 7.71
N PHE A 243 13.29 -1.31 7.93
CA PHE A 243 13.94 -2.22 8.87
C PHE A 243 14.90 -3.12 8.08
N ASP A 244 16.20 -2.84 8.21
CA ASP A 244 17.22 -3.66 7.55
C ASP A 244 17.70 -4.73 8.53
N ARG A 245 17.59 -6.00 8.16
CA ARG A 245 17.93 -7.17 9.01
C ARG A 245 19.41 -7.22 9.39
N SER A 246 20.24 -6.38 8.80
CA SER A 246 21.68 -6.35 9.04
C SER A 246 22.12 -5.45 10.19
N THR A 247 21.24 -4.70 10.83
CA THR A 247 21.61 -3.77 11.89
C THR A 247 21.89 -4.52 13.20
N SER A 248 23.19 -4.73 13.49
CA SER A 248 23.64 -5.25 14.77
C SER A 248 23.50 -4.18 15.88
N ARG A 249 23.31 -4.65 17.10
CA ARG A 249 23.30 -3.80 18.29
C ARG A 249 24.56 -2.92 18.34
N VAL A 250 24.40 -1.61 18.41
CA VAL A 250 25.52 -0.68 18.57
C VAL A 250 26.16 -0.93 19.92
N SER A 251 27.40 -1.42 19.94
CA SER A 251 28.18 -1.58 21.14
C SER A 251 29.14 -0.40 21.33
N SER A 252 29.10 0.26 22.46
CA SER A 252 30.00 1.33 22.83
C SER A 252 30.61 1.03 24.20
N ARG A 253 31.82 1.56 24.46
CA ARG A 253 32.42 1.50 25.79
C ARG A 253 31.87 2.53 26.76
N LEU A 254 31.09 3.49 26.25
CA LEU A 254 30.37 4.45 27.09
C LEU A 254 29.05 3.82 27.51
N LEU A 255 28.78 3.82 28.80
CA LEU A 255 27.60 3.21 29.39
C LEU A 255 26.30 3.79 28.79
N GLU A 256 26.23 5.11 28.74
CA GLU A 256 25.04 5.83 28.27
C GLU A 256 24.75 5.58 26.80
N VAL A 257 25.80 5.49 25.97
CA VAL A 257 25.65 5.19 24.53
C VAL A 257 25.24 3.72 24.33
N ASN A 258 25.71 2.83 25.18
CA ASN A 258 25.36 1.42 25.14
C ASN A 258 23.93 1.14 25.60
N GLU A 259 23.49 1.84 26.65
CA GLU A 259 22.10 1.78 27.13
C GLU A 259 21.12 2.36 26.09
N LEU A 260 21.45 3.53 25.52
CA LEU A 260 20.66 4.14 24.45
C LEU A 260 20.61 3.22 23.23
N GLY A 261 21.76 2.63 22.85
CA GLY A 261 21.82 1.67 21.74
C GLY A 261 20.98 0.42 22.00
N GLY A 262 20.95 -0.07 23.22
CA GLY A 262 20.08 -1.16 23.66
C GLY A 262 18.61 -0.81 23.56
N SER A 263 18.21 0.35 24.03
CA SER A 263 16.82 0.84 23.99
C SER A 263 16.34 1.05 22.55
N VAL A 264 17.17 1.67 21.68
CA VAL A 264 16.86 1.87 20.25
C VAL A 264 16.73 0.53 19.54
N TYR A 265 17.61 -0.43 19.81
CA TYR A 265 17.55 -1.77 19.22
C TYR A 265 16.28 -2.52 19.65
N THR A 266 15.94 -2.48 20.94
CA THR A 266 14.70 -3.10 21.44
C THR A 266 13.46 -2.47 20.79
N LEU A 267 13.42 -1.14 20.70
CA LEU A 267 12.31 -0.43 20.05
C LEU A 267 12.22 -0.78 18.56
N GLN A 268 13.35 -0.86 17.86
CA GLN A 268 13.40 -1.25 16.45
C GLN A 268 12.87 -2.68 16.25
N SER A 269 13.35 -3.63 17.06
CA SER A 269 12.93 -5.04 17.01
C SER A 269 11.45 -5.19 17.30
N THR A 270 10.93 -4.44 18.28
CA THR A 270 9.49 -4.45 18.60
C THR A 270 8.64 -3.90 17.45
N LEU A 271 9.06 -2.77 16.86
CA LEU A 271 8.39 -2.18 15.70
C LEU A 271 8.45 -3.09 14.46
N GLU A 272 9.59 -3.73 14.21
CA GLU A 272 9.74 -4.66 13.10
C GLU A 272 8.82 -5.88 13.24
N HIS A 273 8.77 -6.46 14.43
CA HIS A 273 7.82 -7.54 14.76
C HIS A 273 6.39 -7.09 14.55
N PHE A 274 6.02 -5.94 15.10
CA PHE A 274 4.68 -5.37 14.98
C PHE A 274 4.28 -5.13 13.51
N MET A 275 5.17 -4.52 12.72
CA MET A 275 4.92 -4.29 11.30
C MET A 275 4.88 -5.59 10.47
N SER A 276 5.65 -6.60 10.85
CA SER A 276 5.59 -7.93 10.24
C SER A 276 4.23 -8.58 10.48
N LEU A 277 3.73 -8.52 11.71
CA LEU A 277 2.41 -9.03 12.08
C LEU A 277 1.29 -8.32 11.32
N ILE A 278 1.35 -6.98 11.22
CA ILE A 278 0.36 -6.21 10.44
C ILE A 278 0.41 -6.58 8.96
N ARG A 279 1.61 -6.69 8.36
CA ARG A 279 1.72 -7.09 6.95
C ARG A 279 1.16 -8.49 6.69
N GLN A 280 1.31 -9.39 7.63
CA GLN A 280 0.76 -10.73 7.55
C GLN A 280 -0.77 -10.68 7.58
N LEU A 281 -1.36 -9.96 8.54
CA LEU A 281 -2.81 -9.71 8.61
C LEU A 281 -3.37 -9.11 7.30
N CYS A 282 -2.68 -8.12 6.71
CA CYS A 282 -3.14 -7.46 5.48
C CYS A 282 -3.03 -8.34 4.21
N LYS A 283 -2.23 -9.40 4.23
CA LYS A 283 -2.11 -10.33 3.10
C LYS A 283 -3.20 -11.40 3.07
N THR A 284 -3.75 -11.69 4.23
CA THR A 284 -4.73 -12.77 4.39
C THR A 284 -6.10 -12.27 3.94
N ARG A 285 -6.65 -12.88 2.88
CA ARG A 285 -7.92 -12.47 2.26
C ARG A 285 -9.13 -13.20 2.80
N GLU A 286 -8.94 -14.35 3.40
CA GLU A 286 -10.01 -15.17 3.95
C GLU A 286 -10.18 -14.94 5.45
N LEU A 287 -11.42 -14.80 5.90
CA LEU A 287 -11.76 -14.60 7.32
C LEU A 287 -11.24 -15.75 8.19
N ALA A 288 -11.38 -17.00 7.74
CA ALA A 288 -10.93 -18.18 8.47
C ALA A 288 -9.40 -18.22 8.65
N ALA A 289 -8.65 -17.87 7.61
CA ALA A 289 -7.19 -17.79 7.68
C ALA A 289 -6.73 -16.62 8.57
N LEU A 290 -7.41 -15.47 8.50
CA LEU A 290 -7.13 -14.30 9.34
C LEU A 290 -7.35 -14.60 10.82
N THR A 291 -8.46 -15.24 11.16
CA THR A 291 -8.78 -15.66 12.54
C THR A 291 -7.77 -16.69 13.06
N GLY A 292 -7.32 -17.60 12.18
CA GLY A 292 -6.29 -18.59 12.48
C GLY A 292 -4.95 -17.98 12.82
N GLU A 293 -4.50 -17.03 12.03
CA GLU A 293 -3.26 -16.30 12.26
C GLU A 293 -3.32 -15.47 13.53
N LEU A 294 -4.44 -14.77 13.75
CA LEU A 294 -4.65 -13.99 14.96
C LEU A 294 -4.52 -14.84 16.22
N ALA A 295 -5.24 -15.95 16.28
CA ALA A 295 -5.20 -16.86 17.40
C ALA A 295 -3.79 -17.44 17.62
N ALA A 296 -3.08 -17.82 16.55
CA ALA A 296 -1.71 -18.35 16.61
C ALA A 296 -0.70 -17.34 17.17
N VAL A 297 -0.79 -16.09 16.70
CA VAL A 297 0.11 -15.01 17.13
C VAL A 297 -0.10 -14.69 18.61
N ILE A 298 -1.35 -14.48 19.03
CA ILE A 298 -1.65 -14.13 20.42
C ILE A 298 -1.28 -15.28 21.36
N ARG A 299 -1.60 -16.53 21.01
CA ARG A 299 -1.15 -17.71 21.74
C ARG A 299 0.36 -17.71 21.96
N LYS A 300 1.14 -17.44 20.91
CA LYS A 300 2.61 -17.41 20.97
C LYS A 300 3.12 -16.26 21.82
N LEU A 301 2.53 -15.08 21.71
CA LEU A 301 2.92 -13.90 22.51
C LEU A 301 2.65 -14.09 24.00
N TYR A 302 1.53 -14.71 24.35
CA TYR A 302 1.18 -15.00 25.73
C TYR A 302 1.81 -16.29 26.29
N GLY A 303 2.40 -17.12 25.40
CA GLY A 303 2.93 -18.43 25.80
C GLY A 303 1.83 -19.41 26.21
N GLY A 304 0.62 -19.27 25.65
CA GLY A 304 -0.52 -20.11 25.97
C GLY A 304 -0.42 -21.51 25.37
N ASP A 305 -1.07 -22.48 26.02
CA ASP A 305 -1.19 -23.87 25.55
C ASP A 305 -2.10 -23.92 24.30
N GLY A 306 -3.13 -23.07 24.27
CA GLY A 306 -3.98 -22.94 23.11
C GLY A 306 -4.72 -21.61 23.07
N ALA A 307 -5.38 -21.36 21.95
CA ALA A 307 -6.23 -20.19 21.75
C ALA A 307 -7.47 -20.54 20.94
N ILE A 308 -8.58 -19.91 21.26
CA ILE A 308 -9.87 -20.07 20.57
C ILE A 308 -10.41 -18.68 20.28
N LEU A 309 -10.86 -18.48 19.04
CA LEU A 309 -11.55 -17.25 18.63
C LEU A 309 -12.99 -17.57 18.29
N TRP A 310 -13.91 -16.90 18.93
CA TRP A 310 -15.34 -16.95 18.65
C TRP A 310 -15.79 -15.65 18.02
N LEU A 311 -16.56 -15.76 16.94
CA LEU A 311 -17.26 -14.63 16.29
C LEU A 311 -18.77 -14.88 16.39
N PRO A 312 -19.61 -13.83 16.31
CA PRO A 312 -21.06 -13.98 16.32
C PRO A 312 -21.53 -14.92 15.21
N ASP A 313 -22.54 -15.72 15.51
CA ASP A 313 -23.21 -16.53 14.48
C ASP A 313 -24.22 -15.64 13.73
N ASP A 314 -24.19 -15.68 12.40
CA ASP A 314 -25.09 -14.88 11.56
C ASP A 314 -26.57 -15.23 11.73
N GLU A 315 -26.86 -16.45 12.24
CA GLU A 315 -28.24 -16.95 12.43
C GLU A 315 -28.81 -16.68 13.83
N ASP A 316 -27.93 -16.53 14.84
CA ASP A 316 -28.35 -16.36 16.25
C ASP A 316 -27.40 -15.40 16.98
N ALA A 317 -27.85 -14.19 17.24
CA ALA A 317 -27.08 -13.15 17.92
C ALA A 317 -26.63 -13.53 19.36
N THR A 318 -27.20 -14.56 19.96
CA THR A 318 -26.83 -15.09 21.29
C THR A 318 -25.76 -16.18 21.23
N CYS A 319 -25.46 -16.66 20.03
CA CYS A 319 -24.50 -17.71 19.78
C CYS A 319 -23.24 -17.16 19.12
N TYR A 320 -22.10 -17.70 19.53
CA TYR A 320 -20.78 -17.39 18.96
C TYR A 320 -20.17 -18.67 18.41
N LYS A 321 -19.81 -18.65 17.14
CA LYS A 321 -19.20 -19.78 16.45
C LYS A 321 -17.69 -19.75 16.58
N SER A 322 -17.07 -20.83 16.95
CA SER A 322 -15.62 -20.91 16.96
C SER A 322 -15.09 -20.93 15.52
N MET A 323 -14.31 -19.91 15.16
CA MET A 323 -13.68 -19.83 13.85
C MET A 323 -12.41 -20.63 13.79
N VAL A 324 -11.68 -20.69 14.91
CA VAL A 324 -10.40 -21.39 15.00
C VAL A 324 -10.17 -21.89 16.42
N HIS A 325 -9.64 -23.08 16.52
CA HIS A 325 -9.08 -23.65 17.73
C HIS A 325 -7.63 -24.06 17.47
N GLN A 326 -6.69 -23.43 18.20
CA GLN A 326 -5.26 -23.75 18.16
C GLN A 326 -4.83 -24.36 19.49
N GLY A 327 -4.62 -25.67 19.54
CA GLY A 327 -4.20 -26.37 20.77
C GLY A 327 -4.29 -27.89 20.62
N SER A 328 -3.88 -28.61 21.66
CA SER A 328 -3.98 -30.07 21.73
C SER A 328 -5.41 -30.46 22.07
N GLY A 329 -6.24 -30.74 21.08
CA GLY A 329 -7.58 -31.27 21.24
C GLY A 329 -8.35 -31.22 19.90
N ASN A 330 -9.04 -32.31 19.55
CA ASN A 330 -9.92 -32.41 18.39
C ASN A 330 -11.25 -31.69 18.69
N ALA A 331 -11.23 -30.36 18.80
CA ALA A 331 -12.45 -29.61 18.98
C ALA A 331 -13.11 -29.41 17.61
N LYS A 332 -14.15 -30.15 17.30
CA LYS A 332 -15.07 -29.91 16.19
C LYS A 332 -15.79 -28.58 16.42
N ALA A 333 -16.19 -27.90 15.34
CA ALA A 333 -16.88 -26.63 15.32
C ALA A 333 -17.84 -26.45 16.50
N LEU A 334 -17.51 -25.55 17.42
CA LEU A 334 -18.16 -25.46 18.72
C LEU A 334 -18.80 -24.09 18.87
N ARG A 335 -20.07 -24.09 19.24
CA ARG A 335 -20.83 -22.88 19.50
C ARG A 335 -20.67 -22.52 20.99
N LEU A 336 -20.40 -21.26 21.25
CA LEU A 336 -20.46 -20.68 22.59
C LEU A 336 -21.79 -19.95 22.71
N SER A 337 -22.68 -20.41 23.60
CA SER A 337 -23.98 -19.79 23.80
C SER A 337 -23.93 -18.91 25.05
N LEU A 338 -24.31 -17.65 24.90
CA LEU A 338 -24.61 -16.79 26.04
C LEU A 338 -26.05 -17.04 26.51
N SER A 339 -26.29 -16.82 27.79
CA SER A 339 -27.65 -16.98 28.34
C SER A 339 -28.58 -15.93 27.74
N SER A 340 -29.79 -16.27 27.36
CA SER A 340 -30.73 -15.37 26.71
C SER A 340 -31.00 -14.13 27.58
N GLY A 341 -30.67 -12.93 27.05
CA GLY A 341 -30.84 -11.66 27.74
C GLY A 341 -29.58 -11.11 28.41
N GLU A 342 -28.47 -11.81 28.39
CA GLU A 342 -27.18 -11.28 28.87
C GLU A 342 -26.49 -10.44 27.78
N GLU A 343 -26.03 -9.24 28.14
CA GLU A 343 -25.15 -8.45 27.25
C GLU A 343 -23.78 -9.12 27.16
N PRO A 344 -23.17 -9.12 25.97
CA PRO A 344 -21.86 -9.73 25.74
C PRO A 344 -20.75 -8.87 26.39
N THR A 345 -20.48 -9.14 27.66
CA THR A 345 -19.40 -8.52 28.46
C THR A 345 -18.25 -9.50 28.65
N ASP A 346 -17.07 -9.01 29.06
CA ASP A 346 -15.92 -9.87 29.37
C ASP A 346 -16.29 -10.97 30.37
N LYS A 347 -17.12 -10.65 31.36
CA LYS A 347 -17.56 -11.61 32.40
C LYS A 347 -18.52 -12.66 31.86
N THR A 348 -19.47 -12.29 31.00
CA THR A 348 -20.41 -13.25 30.39
C THR A 348 -19.71 -14.21 29.45
N PHE A 349 -18.69 -13.72 28.72
CA PHE A 349 -17.81 -14.59 27.94
C PHE A 349 -16.95 -15.50 28.78
N GLU A 350 -16.44 -15.02 29.92
CA GLU A 350 -15.64 -15.82 30.86
C GLU A 350 -16.48 -16.97 31.40
N ASP A 351 -17.67 -16.69 31.89
CA ASP A 351 -18.61 -17.70 32.42
C ASP A 351 -19.02 -18.71 31.33
N ALA A 352 -19.25 -18.25 30.10
CA ALA A 352 -19.58 -19.11 28.98
C ALA A 352 -18.38 -19.98 28.55
N ALA A 353 -17.17 -19.41 28.48
CA ALA A 353 -15.96 -20.16 28.17
C ALA A 353 -15.65 -21.23 29.19
N TRP A 354 -15.81 -20.96 30.50
CA TRP A 354 -15.61 -21.93 31.53
C TRP A 354 -16.64 -23.07 31.47
N ARG A 355 -17.91 -22.78 31.19
CA ARG A 355 -18.95 -23.82 30.91
C ARG A 355 -18.53 -24.68 29.73
N TRP A 356 -18.09 -24.04 28.65
CA TRP A 356 -17.62 -24.72 27.44
C TRP A 356 -16.41 -25.63 27.72
N PHE A 357 -15.38 -25.17 28.47
CA PHE A 357 -14.25 -26.02 28.88
C PHE A 357 -14.68 -27.24 29.67
N ALA A 358 -15.66 -27.09 30.58
CA ALA A 358 -16.21 -28.19 31.36
C ALA A 358 -16.94 -29.21 30.47
N GLU A 359 -17.75 -28.76 29.52
CA GLU A 359 -18.45 -29.63 28.56
C GLU A 359 -17.50 -30.42 27.66
N GLN A 360 -16.35 -29.81 27.29
CA GLN A 360 -15.34 -30.48 26.48
C GLN A 360 -14.37 -31.34 27.28
N ASN A 361 -14.55 -31.50 28.61
CA ASN A 361 -13.61 -32.20 29.51
C ASN A 361 -12.16 -31.68 29.42
N LEU A 362 -11.96 -30.38 29.16
CA LEU A 362 -10.65 -29.73 29.06
C LEU A 362 -10.22 -29.21 30.44
N SER A 363 -9.18 -29.79 31.04
CA SER A 363 -8.67 -29.47 32.38
C SER A 363 -7.68 -28.31 32.40
N TYR A 364 -8.07 -27.16 31.89
CA TYR A 364 -7.28 -25.93 32.01
C TYR A 364 -7.68 -25.17 33.27
N LYS A 365 -6.71 -24.52 33.93
CA LYS A 365 -6.91 -23.82 35.20
C LYS A 365 -6.93 -22.31 35.07
N HIS A 366 -6.41 -21.80 33.99
CA HIS A 366 -6.29 -20.37 33.76
C HIS A 366 -6.65 -20.04 32.29
N ALA A 367 -7.39 -18.99 32.10
CA ALA A 367 -7.72 -18.45 30.79
C ALA A 367 -7.66 -16.93 30.84
N GLU A 368 -7.17 -16.33 29.75
CA GLU A 368 -7.22 -14.88 29.51
C GLU A 368 -8.20 -14.67 28.36
N LEU A 369 -9.26 -13.93 28.63
CA LEU A 369 -10.29 -13.60 27.65
C LEU A 369 -10.16 -12.15 27.24
N ILE A 370 -10.25 -11.91 25.94
CA ILE A 370 -10.11 -10.60 25.36
C ILE A 370 -11.28 -10.41 24.40
N THR A 371 -12.15 -9.47 24.70
CA THR A 371 -13.24 -9.09 23.81
C THR A 371 -12.72 -8.25 22.66
N LEU A 372 -13.17 -8.59 21.45
CA LEU A 372 -12.89 -7.84 20.25
C LEU A 372 -14.02 -6.85 20.02
N LYS A 373 -13.69 -5.56 20.05
CA LYS A 373 -14.67 -4.47 19.86
C LYS A 373 -14.43 -3.74 18.55
N ASP A 374 -15.49 -3.51 17.79
CA ASP A 374 -15.42 -2.74 16.57
C ASP A 374 -15.13 -1.25 16.85
N ARG A 375 -15.07 -0.45 15.77
CA ARG A 375 -14.86 1.01 15.85
C ARG A 375 -15.96 1.76 16.60
N PHE A 376 -17.14 1.17 16.75
CA PHE A 376 -18.27 1.74 17.47
C PHE A 376 -18.35 1.30 18.93
N GLY A 377 -17.45 0.38 19.35
CA GLY A 377 -17.39 -0.20 20.68
C GLY A 377 -18.33 -1.40 20.86
N GLU A 378 -18.97 -1.88 19.79
CA GLU A 378 -19.80 -3.07 19.80
C GLU A 378 -18.93 -4.33 19.75
N ASN A 379 -19.47 -5.40 20.30
CA ASN A 379 -18.73 -6.64 20.51
C ASN A 379 -18.73 -7.49 19.23
N MET A 380 -17.56 -7.63 18.62
CA MET A 380 -17.33 -8.44 17.41
C MET A 380 -16.95 -9.88 17.69
N GLY A 381 -16.70 -10.24 18.97
CA GLY A 381 -16.28 -11.58 19.30
C GLY A 381 -15.39 -11.64 20.54
N CYS A 382 -14.89 -12.82 20.83
CA CYS A 382 -14.02 -13.06 21.96
C CYS A 382 -12.86 -13.99 21.60
N LEU A 383 -11.65 -13.57 21.98
CA LEU A 383 -10.45 -14.41 21.92
C LEU A 383 -10.13 -14.93 23.33
N CYS A 384 -10.03 -16.22 23.46
CA CYS A 384 -9.63 -16.89 24.69
C CYS A 384 -8.27 -17.55 24.50
N VAL A 385 -7.31 -17.23 25.36
CA VAL A 385 -6.04 -17.96 25.47
C VAL A 385 -6.05 -18.71 26.80
N TYR A 386 -5.79 -19.99 26.76
CA TYR A 386 -5.84 -20.83 27.94
C TYR A 386 -4.49 -21.45 28.28
N PHE A 387 -4.29 -21.73 29.58
CA PHE A 387 -3.02 -22.14 30.18
C PHE A 387 -3.19 -23.28 31.17
N SER A 388 -2.25 -24.21 31.18
CA SER A 388 -2.15 -25.27 32.18
C SER A 388 -1.59 -24.77 33.53
N GLN A 389 -0.77 -23.72 33.49
CA GLN A 389 -0.18 -23.05 34.65
C GLN A 389 -0.51 -21.57 34.64
N ALA A 390 -0.48 -20.92 35.81
CA ALA A 390 -0.74 -19.49 35.91
C ALA A 390 0.23 -18.68 35.02
N PRO A 391 -0.27 -17.90 34.07
CA PRO A 391 0.62 -17.13 33.16
C PRO A 391 1.27 -15.97 33.89
N GLN A 392 2.56 -15.73 33.61
CA GLN A 392 3.26 -14.51 34.01
C GLN A 392 3.35 -13.60 32.77
N ILE A 393 2.29 -12.87 32.46
CA ILE A 393 2.25 -11.98 31.32
C ILE A 393 2.79 -10.62 31.73
N ASP A 394 3.91 -10.20 31.11
CA ASP A 394 4.50 -8.89 31.35
C ASP A 394 3.56 -7.78 30.83
N ALA A 395 3.50 -6.65 31.51
CA ALA A 395 2.69 -5.49 31.13
C ALA A 395 3.04 -4.97 29.72
N SER A 396 4.30 -5.09 29.30
CA SER A 396 4.74 -4.73 27.94
C SER A 396 4.16 -5.63 26.86
N VAL A 397 4.06 -6.93 27.14
CA VAL A 397 3.45 -7.93 26.24
C VAL A 397 1.94 -7.69 26.14
N ARG A 398 1.28 -7.40 27.27
CA ARG A 398 -0.16 -7.09 27.29
C ARG A 398 -0.46 -5.84 26.43
N ALA A 399 0.29 -4.75 26.62
CA ALA A 399 0.14 -3.53 25.82
C ALA A 399 0.40 -3.76 24.31
N LEU A 400 1.37 -4.62 23.98
CA LEU A 400 1.65 -5.01 22.59
C LEU A 400 0.48 -5.78 21.98
N VAL A 401 -0.05 -6.74 22.72
CA VAL A 401 -1.20 -7.56 22.29
C VAL A 401 -2.44 -6.69 22.13
N GLU A 402 -2.73 -5.80 23.05
CA GLU A 402 -3.86 -4.85 22.94
C GLU A 402 -3.76 -4.00 21.68
N SER A 403 -2.56 -3.44 21.42
CA SER A 403 -2.31 -2.65 20.19
C SER A 403 -2.47 -3.50 18.93
N TYR A 404 -1.95 -4.73 18.93
CA TYR A 404 -2.09 -5.64 17.81
C TYR A 404 -3.54 -6.03 17.56
N LEU A 405 -4.30 -6.32 18.63
CA LEU A 405 -5.71 -6.65 18.55
C LEU A 405 -6.57 -5.53 17.97
N GLN A 406 -6.27 -4.26 18.28
CA GLN A 406 -6.96 -3.12 17.67
C GLN A 406 -6.84 -3.15 16.14
N PHE A 407 -5.65 -3.41 15.60
CA PHE A 407 -5.46 -3.52 14.15
C PHE A 407 -6.08 -4.80 13.58
N ALA A 408 -5.96 -5.91 14.30
CA ALA A 408 -6.55 -7.18 13.89
C ALA A 408 -8.08 -7.10 13.85
N THR A 409 -8.69 -6.47 14.82
CA THR A 409 -10.14 -6.26 14.87
C THR A 409 -10.62 -5.40 13.70
N LEU A 410 -9.89 -4.33 13.35
CA LEU A 410 -10.20 -3.54 12.16
C LEU A 410 -10.10 -4.37 10.86
N ALA A 411 -9.11 -5.27 10.76
CA ALA A 411 -8.98 -6.16 9.62
C ALA A 411 -10.11 -7.19 9.57
N LEU A 412 -10.50 -7.76 10.73
CA LEU A 412 -11.64 -8.68 10.86
C LEU A 412 -12.95 -7.99 10.51
N GLU A 413 -13.19 -6.78 11.04
CA GLU A 413 -14.35 -5.96 10.71
C GLU A 413 -14.44 -5.68 9.21
N GLY A 414 -13.31 -5.32 8.60
CA GLY A 414 -13.24 -5.09 7.15
C GLY A 414 -13.59 -6.34 6.34
N GLN A 415 -13.10 -7.50 6.72
CA GLN A 415 -13.40 -8.77 6.04
C GLN A 415 -14.86 -9.21 6.28
N HIS A 416 -15.35 -9.10 7.50
CA HIS A 416 -16.74 -9.42 7.83
C HIS A 416 -17.71 -8.51 7.06
N MET A 417 -17.46 -7.20 7.02
CA MET A 417 -18.27 -6.24 6.24
C MET A 417 -18.22 -6.55 4.75
N LEU A 418 -17.07 -6.98 4.22
CA LEU A 418 -16.95 -7.38 2.82
C LEU A 418 -17.78 -8.63 2.54
N GLN A 419 -17.74 -9.63 3.44
CA GLN A 419 -18.57 -10.83 3.33
C GLN A 419 -20.06 -10.51 3.39
N GLN A 420 -20.50 -9.72 4.37
CA GLN A 420 -21.90 -9.27 4.48
C GLN A 420 -22.35 -8.52 3.23
N ARG A 421 -21.50 -7.65 2.70
CA ARG A 421 -21.78 -6.93 1.45
C ARG A 421 -21.93 -7.86 0.26
N LYS A 422 -21.09 -8.90 0.16
CA LYS A 422 -21.20 -9.92 -0.90
C LYS A 422 -22.49 -10.73 -0.74
N ALA A 423 -22.80 -11.19 0.47
CA ALA A 423 -24.03 -11.93 0.75
C ALA A 423 -25.28 -11.09 0.43
N LEU A 424 -25.31 -9.84 0.89
CA LEU A 424 -26.41 -8.90 0.58
C LEU A 424 -26.56 -8.70 -0.94
N PHE A 425 -25.45 -8.54 -1.67
CA PHE A 425 -25.48 -8.36 -3.10
C PHE A 425 -25.98 -9.63 -3.82
N SER A 426 -25.56 -10.82 -3.41
CA SER A 426 -26.09 -12.09 -3.93
C SER A 426 -27.59 -12.22 -3.65
N SER A 427 -28.05 -11.98 -2.42
CA SER A 427 -29.46 -12.03 -2.08
C SER A 427 -30.31 -11.01 -2.86
N LEU A 428 -29.73 -9.83 -3.14
CA LEU A 428 -30.39 -8.83 -3.98
C LEU A 428 -30.55 -9.32 -5.43
N ILE A 429 -29.53 -9.96 -5.99
CA ILE A 429 -29.54 -10.56 -7.33
C ILE A 429 -30.61 -11.66 -7.39
N GLU A 430 -30.60 -12.56 -6.43
CA GLU A 430 -31.58 -13.65 -6.31
C GLU A 430 -33.03 -13.11 -6.18
N MET A 431 -33.20 -12.07 -5.38
CA MET A 431 -34.51 -11.42 -5.23
C MET A 431 -34.97 -10.79 -6.54
N VAL A 432 -34.08 -10.08 -7.27
CA VAL A 432 -34.41 -9.47 -8.57
C VAL A 432 -34.74 -10.56 -9.60
N ALA A 433 -33.94 -11.61 -9.68
CA ALA A 433 -34.19 -12.74 -10.57
C ALA A 433 -35.51 -13.44 -10.25
N SER A 434 -35.82 -13.68 -8.97
CA SER A 434 -37.10 -14.25 -8.53
C SER A 434 -38.26 -13.37 -8.83
N ALA A 435 -38.12 -12.03 -8.74
CA ALA A 435 -39.15 -11.08 -9.11
C ALA A 435 -39.46 -11.08 -10.63
N ILE A 436 -38.43 -11.32 -11.46
CA ILE A 436 -38.55 -11.48 -12.92
C ILE A 436 -39.26 -12.80 -13.24
N ASP A 437 -38.90 -13.88 -12.56
CA ASP A 437 -39.60 -15.15 -12.68
C ASP A 437 -41.09 -15.08 -12.27
N ALA A 438 -41.38 -14.36 -11.21
CA ALA A 438 -42.74 -14.17 -10.73
C ALA A 438 -43.66 -13.40 -11.74
N LYS A 439 -43.07 -12.68 -12.70
CA LYS A 439 -43.81 -11.94 -13.75
C LYS A 439 -44.51 -12.86 -14.73
N SER A 440 -43.91 -14.02 -15.04
CA SER A 440 -44.58 -15.01 -15.90
C SER A 440 -44.87 -16.28 -15.09
N LYS A 441 -46.07 -16.78 -15.22
CA LYS A 441 -46.50 -18.02 -14.55
C LYS A 441 -45.69 -19.24 -15.00
N TYR A 442 -44.87 -19.11 -16.03
CA TYR A 442 -44.20 -20.18 -16.73
C TYR A 442 -42.67 -20.14 -16.64
N THR A 443 -42.13 -19.16 -15.86
CA THR A 443 -40.71 -19.03 -15.56
C THR A 443 -40.38 -19.31 -14.10
N GLY A 444 -41.36 -19.82 -13.34
CA GLY A 444 -41.19 -20.08 -11.91
C GLY A 444 -40.01 -21.08 -11.64
N GLY A 445 -38.89 -20.57 -11.13
CA GLY A 445 -37.71 -21.35 -10.82
C GLY A 445 -36.67 -21.49 -11.94
N HIS A 446 -36.91 -20.95 -13.13
CA HIS A 446 -35.92 -20.94 -14.24
C HIS A 446 -34.64 -20.22 -13.81
N CYS A 447 -34.78 -19.00 -13.29
CA CYS A 447 -33.63 -18.21 -12.82
C CYS A 447 -32.87 -18.85 -11.63
N GLN A 448 -33.42 -19.85 -10.96
CA GLN A 448 -32.72 -20.65 -9.94
C GLN A 448 -32.01 -21.86 -10.52
N ARG A 449 -32.67 -22.59 -11.43
CA ARG A 449 -32.19 -23.85 -12.01
C ARG A 449 -31.07 -23.67 -13.02
N VAL A 450 -31.08 -22.57 -13.82
CA VAL A 450 -30.03 -22.30 -14.81
C VAL A 450 -28.67 -22.01 -14.15
N PRO A 451 -28.57 -21.20 -13.07
CA PRO A 451 -27.30 -21.01 -12.35
C PRO A 451 -26.73 -22.33 -11.81
N GLU A 452 -27.55 -23.22 -11.23
CA GLU A 452 -27.09 -24.51 -10.71
C GLU A 452 -26.45 -25.36 -11.83
N LEU A 453 -27.13 -25.50 -12.95
CA LEU A 453 -26.60 -26.21 -14.12
C LEU A 453 -25.34 -25.57 -14.69
N THR A 454 -25.31 -24.24 -14.74
CA THR A 454 -24.18 -23.46 -15.26
C THR A 454 -22.93 -23.70 -14.42
N LEU A 455 -23.06 -23.60 -13.09
CA LEU A 455 -21.94 -23.81 -12.17
C LEU A 455 -21.46 -25.26 -12.16
N ALA A 456 -22.37 -26.23 -12.20
CA ALA A 456 -22.01 -27.64 -12.28
C ALA A 456 -21.23 -27.96 -13.57
N LEU A 457 -21.67 -27.45 -14.72
CA LEU A 457 -20.99 -27.63 -15.99
C LEU A 457 -19.63 -26.89 -16.02
N ALA A 458 -19.56 -25.69 -15.48
CA ALA A 458 -18.32 -24.93 -15.37
C ALA A 458 -17.29 -25.67 -14.49
N GLN A 459 -17.72 -26.24 -13.36
CA GLN A 459 -16.86 -27.05 -12.49
C GLN A 459 -16.30 -28.25 -13.27
N SER A 460 -17.15 -28.98 -13.95
CA SER A 460 -16.71 -30.11 -14.77
C SER A 460 -15.78 -29.70 -15.91
N ALA A 461 -15.97 -28.49 -16.47
CA ALA A 461 -15.10 -27.99 -17.53
C ALA A 461 -13.70 -27.62 -16.98
N CYS A 462 -13.59 -27.07 -15.77
CA CYS A 462 -12.30 -26.82 -15.10
C CYS A 462 -11.56 -28.13 -14.73
N GLU A 463 -12.30 -29.20 -14.43
CA GLU A 463 -11.74 -30.51 -14.13
C GLU A 463 -11.34 -31.31 -15.39
N CYS A 464 -11.87 -30.93 -16.57
CA CYS A 464 -11.60 -31.59 -17.85
C CYS A 464 -10.16 -31.25 -18.29
N LYS A 465 -9.41 -32.32 -18.68
CA LYS A 465 -8.03 -32.19 -19.17
C LYS A 465 -7.90 -32.61 -20.65
N GLU A 466 -9.00 -32.60 -21.38
CA GLU A 466 -9.09 -33.03 -22.79
C GLU A 466 -9.60 -31.90 -23.69
N GLY A 467 -9.24 -31.96 -24.97
CA GLY A 467 -9.73 -31.04 -26.00
C GLY A 467 -9.37 -29.56 -25.76
N HIS A 468 -10.22 -28.67 -26.21
CA HIS A 468 -10.03 -27.21 -25.99
C HIS A 468 -10.35 -26.75 -24.55
N LEU A 469 -10.87 -27.65 -23.72
CA LEU A 469 -11.14 -27.40 -22.32
C LEU A 469 -9.94 -27.69 -21.42
N ALA A 470 -8.85 -28.30 -21.93
CA ALA A 470 -7.72 -28.76 -21.13
C ALA A 470 -7.03 -27.64 -20.31
N ASP A 471 -7.01 -26.42 -20.83
CA ASP A 471 -6.44 -25.25 -20.22
C ASP A 471 -7.49 -24.32 -19.59
N PHE A 472 -8.76 -24.73 -19.55
CA PHE A 472 -9.83 -23.92 -18.98
C PHE A 472 -9.80 -24.04 -17.45
N ASP A 473 -9.67 -22.90 -16.80
CA ASP A 473 -9.77 -22.77 -15.36
C ASP A 473 -10.37 -21.39 -15.03
N LEU A 474 -11.05 -21.28 -13.91
CA LEU A 474 -11.69 -20.05 -13.47
C LEU A 474 -11.10 -19.64 -12.12
N SER A 475 -10.61 -18.40 -12.06
CA SER A 475 -10.27 -17.75 -10.81
C SER A 475 -11.53 -17.46 -9.98
N ASP A 476 -11.38 -17.21 -8.67
CA ASP A 476 -12.48 -16.83 -7.78
C ASP A 476 -13.30 -15.64 -8.32
N ASP A 477 -12.62 -14.68 -8.93
CA ASP A 477 -13.22 -13.51 -9.56
C ASP A 477 -14.08 -13.87 -10.79
N GLU A 478 -13.65 -14.85 -11.58
CA GLU A 478 -14.39 -15.34 -12.75
C GLU A 478 -15.56 -16.24 -12.36
N TRP A 479 -15.42 -17.02 -11.28
CA TRP A 479 -16.53 -17.75 -10.67
C TRP A 479 -17.64 -16.82 -10.21
N GLU A 480 -17.28 -15.73 -9.52
CA GLU A 480 -18.23 -14.69 -9.08
C GLU A 480 -18.93 -14.04 -10.29
N ALA A 481 -18.19 -13.73 -11.36
CA ALA A 481 -18.73 -13.15 -12.58
C ALA A 481 -19.71 -14.10 -13.29
N LEU A 482 -19.36 -15.38 -13.39
CA LEU A 482 -20.23 -16.41 -14.01
C LEU A 482 -21.52 -16.61 -13.20
N HIS A 483 -21.39 -16.68 -11.87
CA HIS A 483 -22.53 -16.80 -10.97
C HIS A 483 -23.52 -15.64 -11.16
N ILE A 484 -23.03 -14.39 -11.12
CA ILE A 484 -23.87 -13.21 -11.32
C ILE A 484 -24.49 -13.19 -12.72
N ALA A 485 -23.71 -13.54 -13.75
CA ALA A 485 -24.20 -13.59 -15.13
C ALA A 485 -25.31 -14.63 -15.31
N ALA A 486 -25.15 -15.81 -14.69
CA ALA A 486 -26.14 -16.87 -14.75
C ALA A 486 -27.49 -16.48 -14.08
N TRP A 487 -27.42 -15.80 -12.91
CA TRP A 487 -28.63 -15.30 -12.25
C TRP A 487 -29.31 -14.18 -13.02
N MET A 488 -28.55 -13.32 -13.70
CA MET A 488 -29.03 -12.09 -14.32
C MET A 488 -29.17 -12.18 -15.84
N HIS A 489 -28.91 -13.36 -16.45
CA HIS A 489 -28.90 -13.52 -17.92
C HIS A 489 -30.19 -13.04 -18.58
N ASP A 490 -31.28 -13.24 -17.92
CA ASP A 490 -32.63 -12.94 -18.38
C ASP A 490 -33.27 -11.68 -17.76
N CYS A 491 -32.51 -10.84 -17.04
CA CYS A 491 -33.06 -9.68 -16.34
C CYS A 491 -33.84 -8.71 -17.26
N GLY A 492 -33.48 -8.65 -18.53
CA GLY A 492 -34.20 -7.85 -19.54
C GLY A 492 -35.62 -8.32 -19.86
N LYS A 493 -36.01 -9.56 -19.49
CA LYS A 493 -37.43 -10.04 -19.63
C LYS A 493 -38.42 -9.17 -18.88
N VAL A 494 -37.98 -8.41 -17.87
CA VAL A 494 -38.81 -7.43 -17.17
C VAL A 494 -39.44 -6.41 -18.11
N THR A 495 -38.82 -6.10 -19.26
CA THR A 495 -39.30 -5.14 -20.25
C THR A 495 -40.25 -5.76 -21.29
N THR A 496 -40.36 -7.09 -21.35
CA THR A 496 -41.21 -7.81 -22.30
C THR A 496 -42.61 -7.89 -21.73
N PRO A 497 -43.66 -7.46 -22.50
CA PRO A 497 -45.04 -7.59 -22.04
C PRO A 497 -45.45 -9.05 -21.82
N GLU A 498 -46.19 -9.33 -20.74
CA GLU A 498 -46.67 -10.69 -20.41
C GLU A 498 -47.51 -11.27 -21.54
N ALA A 499 -48.39 -10.45 -22.18
CA ALA A 499 -49.22 -10.87 -23.30
C ALA A 499 -48.41 -11.37 -24.52
N ILE A 500 -47.10 -11.12 -24.58
CA ILE A 500 -46.20 -11.63 -25.62
C ILE A 500 -45.50 -12.89 -25.14
N VAL A 501 -44.98 -12.84 -23.89
CA VAL A 501 -44.28 -14.02 -23.31
C VAL A 501 -45.23 -15.21 -23.19
N ASP A 502 -46.45 -14.97 -22.70
CA ASP A 502 -47.45 -15.98 -22.41
C ASP A 502 -48.41 -16.22 -23.58
N LYS A 503 -48.13 -15.68 -24.79
CA LYS A 503 -49.00 -15.77 -25.97
C LYS A 503 -49.27 -17.19 -26.38
N ALA A 504 -50.44 -17.72 -25.99
CA ALA A 504 -50.84 -19.09 -26.19
C ALA A 504 -51.43 -19.38 -27.57
N THR A 505 -52.11 -18.40 -28.16
CA THR A 505 -52.79 -18.52 -29.43
C THR A 505 -52.40 -17.37 -30.37
N LYS A 506 -52.55 -17.59 -31.68
CA LYS A 506 -52.11 -16.60 -32.67
C LYS A 506 -52.85 -15.27 -32.59
N LEU A 507 -54.13 -15.27 -32.29
CA LEU A 507 -54.96 -14.09 -32.18
C LEU A 507 -54.97 -13.44 -30.77
N GLU A 508 -54.19 -14.04 -29.85
CA GLU A 508 -54.12 -13.50 -28.47
C GLU A 508 -53.28 -12.23 -28.41
N THR A 509 -53.77 -11.30 -27.65
CA THR A 509 -53.11 -10.06 -27.25
C THR A 509 -53.25 -9.91 -25.72
N VAL A 510 -54.14 -9.10 -25.19
CA VAL A 510 -54.59 -9.12 -23.80
C VAL A 510 -55.72 -10.15 -23.57
N HIS A 511 -56.54 -10.41 -24.64
CA HIS A 511 -57.48 -11.47 -24.70
C HIS A 511 -57.43 -12.17 -26.07
N ASN A 512 -57.99 -13.37 -26.14
CA ASN A 512 -58.03 -14.15 -27.42
C ASN A 512 -59.12 -13.63 -28.33
N ARG A 513 -58.76 -12.90 -29.38
CA ARG A 513 -59.70 -12.32 -30.35
C ARG A 513 -60.46 -13.30 -31.21
N ILE A 514 -60.21 -14.61 -31.10
CA ILE A 514 -61.06 -15.65 -31.70
C ILE A 514 -62.56 -15.50 -31.27
N HIS A 515 -62.77 -14.96 -30.06
CA HIS A 515 -64.12 -14.72 -29.54
C HIS A 515 -64.88 -13.68 -30.38
N GLU A 516 -64.19 -12.67 -30.86
CA GLU A 516 -64.72 -11.68 -31.78
C GLU A 516 -65.08 -12.32 -33.12
N ILE A 517 -64.15 -13.11 -33.67
CA ILE A 517 -64.40 -13.84 -34.93
C ILE A 517 -65.59 -14.82 -34.77
N ARG A 518 -65.69 -15.53 -33.64
CA ARG A 518 -66.82 -16.41 -33.32
C ARG A 518 -68.13 -15.63 -33.38
N THR A 519 -68.16 -14.45 -32.74
CA THR A 519 -69.38 -13.62 -32.78
C THR A 519 -69.73 -13.19 -34.18
N ARG A 520 -68.77 -12.84 -35.02
CA ARG A 520 -69.02 -12.51 -36.43
C ARG A 520 -69.57 -13.71 -37.25
N PHE A 521 -69.14 -14.90 -36.98
CA PHE A 521 -69.71 -16.13 -37.56
C PHE A 521 -71.10 -16.34 -37.07
N GLU A 522 -71.46 -16.11 -35.84
CA GLU A 522 -72.78 -16.14 -35.33
C GLU A 522 -73.70 -15.08 -35.99
N VAL A 523 -73.16 -13.88 -36.27
CA VAL A 523 -73.90 -12.88 -37.09
C VAL A 523 -74.19 -13.38 -38.48
N LEU A 524 -73.15 -13.97 -39.17
CA LEU A 524 -73.41 -14.58 -40.50
C LEU A 524 -74.49 -15.66 -40.48
N LYS A 525 -74.50 -16.52 -39.45
CA LYS A 525 -75.57 -17.54 -39.30
C LYS A 525 -76.96 -16.92 -39.19
N ARG A 526 -77.05 -15.78 -38.42
CA ARG A 526 -78.34 -15.04 -38.36
C ARG A 526 -78.69 -14.34 -39.67
N ASP A 527 -77.68 -13.81 -40.38
CA ASP A 527 -77.87 -13.24 -41.73
C ASP A 527 -78.44 -14.27 -42.72
N LYS A 528 -77.88 -15.54 -42.63
CA LYS A 528 -78.42 -16.66 -43.45
C LYS A 528 -79.83 -17.00 -43.03
N GLN A 529 -80.14 -17.02 -41.76
CA GLN A 529 -81.52 -17.25 -41.25
C GLN A 529 -82.49 -16.13 -41.71
N ILE A 530 -82.08 -14.87 -41.66
CA ILE A 530 -82.91 -13.73 -42.19
C ILE A 530 -83.10 -13.89 -43.67
N SER A 531 -82.06 -14.22 -44.43
CA SER A 531 -82.15 -14.49 -45.88
C SER A 531 -83.10 -15.61 -46.20
N ALA A 532 -83.10 -16.70 -45.44
CA ALA A 532 -84.05 -17.81 -45.61
C ALA A 532 -85.55 -17.33 -45.37
N LEU A 533 -85.69 -16.55 -44.26
CA LEU A 533 -87.04 -15.98 -43.98
C LEU A 533 -87.51 -15.00 -45.09
N GLN A 534 -86.68 -14.15 -45.62
CA GLN A 534 -86.91 -13.24 -46.68
C GLN A 534 -87.27 -13.99 -47.99
N ARG A 535 -86.63 -15.05 -48.34
CA ARG A 535 -86.83 -15.90 -49.46
C ARG A 535 -88.15 -16.68 -49.28
N GLN A 536 -88.53 -17.16 -48.06
CA GLN A 536 -89.81 -17.74 -47.72
C GLN A 536 -90.96 -16.77 -47.95
N LEU A 537 -90.76 -15.53 -47.48
CA LEU A 537 -91.75 -14.46 -47.76
C LEU A 537 -91.88 -14.16 -49.25
N ALA A 538 -90.88 -14.38 -50.03
CA ALA A 538 -90.91 -14.22 -51.47
C ALA A 538 -91.48 -15.45 -52.21
N GLY A 539 -91.93 -16.49 -51.50
CA GLY A 539 -92.68 -17.64 -52.01
C GLY A 539 -91.85 -18.90 -52.31
N GLU A 540 -90.59 -18.97 -51.82
CA GLU A 540 -89.75 -20.17 -51.91
C GLU A 540 -90.28 -21.24 -50.91
N ALA A 541 -90.11 -22.55 -51.28
CA ALA A 541 -90.63 -23.63 -50.45
C ALA A 541 -89.80 -23.76 -49.10
N GLU A 542 -90.50 -23.82 -47.99
CA GLU A 542 -89.92 -23.92 -46.69
C GLU A 542 -88.97 -25.14 -46.54
N ALA A 543 -89.32 -26.26 -47.05
CA ALA A 543 -88.56 -27.48 -47.00
C ALA A 543 -87.14 -27.34 -47.66
N ASP A 544 -87.12 -26.69 -48.82
CA ASP A 544 -85.85 -26.43 -49.56
C ASP A 544 -84.94 -25.39 -48.83
N LEU A 545 -85.63 -24.32 -48.30
CA LEU A 545 -84.93 -23.30 -47.51
C LEU A 545 -84.35 -23.86 -46.22
N ARG A 546 -85.08 -24.78 -45.58
CA ARG A 546 -84.59 -25.43 -44.35
C ARG A 546 -83.33 -26.32 -44.68
N VAL A 547 -83.36 -27.05 -45.73
CA VAL A 547 -82.13 -27.81 -46.16
C VAL A 547 -80.97 -26.91 -46.51
N TRP A 548 -81.24 -25.87 -47.29
CA TRP A 548 -80.22 -24.82 -47.59
C TRP A 548 -79.62 -24.18 -46.36
N LEU A 549 -80.46 -23.78 -45.40
CA LEU A 549 -80.07 -23.14 -44.17
C LEU A 549 -79.17 -24.05 -43.32
N LEU A 550 -79.53 -25.33 -43.18
CA LEU A 550 -78.78 -26.29 -42.47
C LEU A 550 -77.40 -26.51 -43.14
N GLN A 551 -77.38 -26.61 -44.47
CA GLN A 551 -76.08 -26.69 -45.19
C GLN A 551 -75.16 -25.47 -45.04
N GLU A 552 -75.74 -24.26 -45.07
CA GLU A 552 -74.95 -23.04 -44.82
C GLU A 552 -74.46 -22.96 -43.41
N TRP A 553 -75.26 -23.37 -42.42
CA TRP A 553 -74.80 -23.41 -41.03
C TRP A 553 -73.72 -24.40 -40.80
N GLN A 554 -73.76 -25.60 -41.34
CA GLN A 554 -72.76 -26.60 -41.27
C GLN A 554 -71.48 -26.09 -41.94
N ARG A 555 -71.53 -25.49 -43.13
CA ARG A 555 -70.41 -24.87 -43.78
C ARG A 555 -69.72 -23.81 -42.90
N LEU A 556 -70.48 -22.96 -42.26
CA LEU A 556 -69.99 -21.92 -41.37
C LEU A 556 -69.36 -22.51 -40.08
N ASP A 557 -69.91 -23.60 -39.56
CA ASP A 557 -69.36 -24.32 -38.40
C ASP A 557 -68.04 -24.96 -38.76
N ASP A 558 -67.92 -25.63 -39.96
CA ASP A 558 -66.68 -26.27 -40.43
C ASP A 558 -65.60 -25.22 -40.72
N GLU A 559 -65.98 -24.05 -41.25
CA GLU A 559 -65.07 -22.92 -41.50
C GLU A 559 -64.56 -22.31 -40.18
N PHE A 560 -65.42 -22.13 -39.18
CA PHE A 560 -65.04 -21.62 -37.86
C PHE A 560 -64.13 -22.63 -37.14
N ALA A 561 -64.46 -23.91 -37.19
CA ALA A 561 -63.64 -24.97 -36.60
C ALA A 561 -62.20 -24.92 -37.18
N PHE A 562 -62.08 -24.75 -38.51
CA PHE A 562 -60.78 -24.59 -39.16
C PHE A 562 -60.00 -23.34 -38.69
N VAL A 563 -60.68 -22.20 -38.64
CA VAL A 563 -60.07 -20.96 -38.13
C VAL A 563 -59.64 -21.10 -36.68
N ALA A 564 -60.47 -21.74 -35.85
CA ALA A 564 -60.13 -22.00 -34.45
C ALA A 564 -58.90 -22.94 -34.30
N GLU A 565 -58.80 -23.95 -35.11
CA GLU A 565 -57.65 -24.87 -35.15
C GLU A 565 -56.36 -24.12 -35.61
N CYS A 566 -56.49 -23.30 -36.69
CA CYS A 566 -55.36 -22.45 -37.12
C CYS A 566 -54.87 -21.50 -35.99
N ASN A 567 -55.78 -21.03 -35.14
CA ASN A 567 -55.44 -20.12 -34.02
C ASN A 567 -54.59 -20.78 -32.91
N LEU A 568 -54.70 -22.10 -32.75
CA LEU A 568 -53.93 -22.84 -31.72
C LEU A 568 -52.41 -22.88 -31.99
N GLY A 569 -51.95 -22.68 -33.23
CA GLY A 569 -50.56 -22.61 -33.58
C GLY A 569 -49.83 -23.96 -33.59
N GLN A 570 -50.53 -25.07 -33.37
CA GLN A 570 -49.94 -26.42 -33.33
C GLN A 570 -49.75 -26.96 -34.75
N GLN A 571 -50.63 -26.62 -35.68
CA GLN A 571 -50.53 -27.02 -37.08
C GLN A 571 -49.59 -26.08 -37.87
N ARG A 572 -48.88 -26.66 -38.79
CA ARG A 572 -48.11 -25.89 -39.76
C ARG A 572 -49.06 -25.34 -40.84
N ILE A 573 -49.09 -24.06 -40.99
CA ILE A 573 -49.87 -23.38 -42.03
C ILE A 573 -49.06 -23.31 -43.31
N GLY A 574 -49.49 -24.06 -44.33
CA GLY A 574 -48.93 -24.05 -45.68
C GLY A 574 -49.70 -23.10 -46.59
N ILE A 575 -49.35 -23.17 -47.90
CA ILE A 575 -49.95 -22.31 -48.91
C ILE A 575 -51.47 -22.61 -49.05
N LYS A 576 -51.91 -23.87 -48.95
CA LYS A 576 -53.29 -24.31 -49.05
C LYS A 576 -54.17 -23.78 -47.89
N GLU A 577 -53.62 -23.93 -46.67
CA GLU A 577 -54.31 -23.44 -45.44
C GLU A 577 -54.44 -21.93 -45.47
N ALA A 578 -53.36 -21.22 -45.88
CA ALA A 578 -53.38 -19.77 -46.01
C ALA A 578 -54.41 -19.30 -47.07
N ALA A 579 -54.49 -19.97 -48.21
CA ALA A 579 -55.51 -19.66 -49.25
C ALA A 579 -56.96 -19.91 -48.75
N ARG A 580 -57.15 -21.00 -47.95
CA ARG A 580 -58.45 -21.28 -47.32
C ARG A 580 -58.83 -20.18 -46.31
N LEU A 581 -57.86 -19.73 -45.48
CA LEU A 581 -58.10 -18.60 -44.58
C LEU A 581 -58.50 -17.33 -45.33
N ASP A 582 -57.85 -17.00 -46.46
CA ASP A 582 -58.22 -15.85 -47.29
C ASP A 582 -59.64 -15.92 -47.85
N MET A 583 -60.03 -17.11 -48.27
CA MET A 583 -61.37 -17.35 -48.78
C MET A 583 -62.43 -17.17 -47.69
N ILE A 584 -62.22 -17.70 -46.51
CA ILE A 584 -63.09 -17.55 -45.35
C ILE A 584 -63.13 -16.08 -44.92
N ALA A 585 -62.00 -15.40 -44.83
CA ALA A 585 -61.89 -13.97 -44.48
C ALA A 585 -62.68 -13.08 -45.39
N GLY A 586 -62.72 -13.40 -46.70
CA GLY A 586 -63.40 -12.61 -47.70
C GLY A 586 -64.96 -12.62 -47.60
N GLN A 587 -65.52 -13.49 -46.76
CA GLN A 587 -66.98 -13.42 -46.48
C GLN A 587 -67.35 -12.08 -45.83
N ARG A 588 -68.56 -11.57 -46.18
CA ARG A 588 -68.98 -10.25 -45.77
C ARG A 588 -70.14 -10.32 -44.76
N TRP A 589 -70.06 -9.45 -43.77
CA TRP A 589 -71.13 -9.22 -42.81
C TRP A 589 -71.50 -7.72 -42.73
N TRP A 590 -72.65 -7.37 -42.28
CA TRP A 590 -73.12 -5.99 -42.18
C TRP A 590 -72.88 -5.45 -40.78
N ARG A 591 -72.13 -4.35 -40.66
CA ARG A 591 -71.95 -3.56 -39.46
C ARG A 591 -72.84 -2.32 -39.53
N THR A 592 -73.66 -2.10 -38.53
CA THR A 592 -74.59 -0.98 -38.44
C THR A 592 -74.22 0.00 -37.32
N LEU A 593 -73.39 -0.42 -36.44
CA LEU A 593 -72.87 0.42 -35.34
C LEU A 593 -71.61 1.17 -35.79
N ASP A 594 -71.49 2.39 -35.30
CA ASP A 594 -70.28 3.19 -35.47
C ASP A 594 -69.11 2.61 -34.70
N ASP A 595 -68.02 2.21 -35.40
CA ASP A 595 -66.80 1.56 -34.83
C ASP A 595 -65.76 2.56 -34.38
N THR A 596 -66.12 3.88 -34.33
CA THR A 596 -65.25 4.92 -33.74
C THR A 596 -65.67 5.23 -32.33
N LEU A 597 -66.90 4.84 -31.92
CA LEU A 597 -67.34 5.07 -30.55
C LEU A 597 -66.63 4.21 -29.52
N GLY A 598 -66.17 4.84 -28.43
CA GLY A 598 -65.49 4.13 -27.35
C GLY A 598 -64.00 3.88 -27.54
N LEU A 599 -63.43 4.41 -28.64
CA LEU A 599 -61.99 4.28 -28.92
C LEU A 599 -61.17 5.37 -28.21
N SER A 600 -59.94 5.03 -27.89
CA SER A 600 -58.94 5.99 -27.42
C SER A 600 -58.52 6.94 -28.55
N HIS A 601 -57.89 8.08 -28.20
CA HIS A 601 -57.33 9.01 -29.19
C HIS A 601 -56.29 8.34 -30.11
N GLU A 602 -55.49 7.44 -29.57
CA GLU A 602 -54.46 6.70 -30.36
C GLU A 602 -55.09 5.73 -31.35
N GLU A 603 -56.17 5.05 -30.96
CA GLU A 603 -56.91 4.15 -31.84
C GLU A 603 -57.63 4.93 -32.95
N LEU A 604 -58.27 6.04 -32.59
CA LEU A 604 -58.94 6.92 -33.55
C LEU A 604 -57.96 7.50 -34.61
N ALA A 605 -56.75 7.84 -34.17
CA ALA A 605 -55.72 8.36 -35.09
C ALA A 605 -55.29 7.34 -36.17
N ARG A 606 -55.44 6.04 -35.89
CA ARG A 606 -55.12 4.95 -36.83
C ARG A 606 -56.33 4.46 -37.65
N LYS A 607 -57.52 4.92 -37.29
CA LYS A 607 -58.76 4.42 -37.89
C LYS A 607 -59.31 5.38 -38.96
N SER A 608 -59.76 4.80 -40.05
CA SER A 608 -60.48 5.55 -41.07
C SER A 608 -61.96 5.30 -40.87
N PRO A 609 -62.81 6.34 -40.66
CA PRO A 609 -64.23 6.18 -40.52
C PRO A 609 -64.86 5.62 -41.83
N ALA A 610 -65.77 4.67 -41.65
CA ALA A 610 -66.54 4.09 -42.78
C ALA A 610 -67.98 4.50 -42.69
N PRO A 611 -68.65 4.81 -43.81
CA PRO A 611 -70.11 5.15 -43.84
C PRO A 611 -70.91 3.92 -43.39
N LEU A 612 -72.04 4.19 -42.67
CA LEU A 612 -72.92 3.14 -42.20
C LEU A 612 -74.22 3.04 -43.08
N PRO A 613 -74.74 1.85 -43.30
CA PRO A 613 -74.20 0.54 -42.89
C PRO A 613 -72.99 0.12 -43.69
N ALA A 614 -71.94 -0.47 -43.07
CA ALA A 614 -70.75 -0.88 -43.70
C ALA A 614 -70.70 -2.41 -43.95
N GLN A 615 -70.25 -2.79 -45.10
CA GLN A 615 -69.98 -4.20 -45.42
C GLN A 615 -68.54 -4.59 -45.11
N GLU A 616 -68.40 -5.34 -44.11
CA GLU A 616 -67.01 -5.69 -43.60
C GLU A 616 -66.63 -7.14 -43.92
N PRO A 617 -65.34 -7.45 -44.15
CA PRO A 617 -64.87 -8.82 -44.20
C PRO A 617 -65.04 -9.49 -42.84
N LEU A 618 -65.15 -10.82 -42.84
CA LEU A 618 -65.35 -11.61 -41.63
C LEU A 618 -64.13 -11.44 -40.62
N PHE A 619 -62.95 -11.44 -41.16
CA PHE A 619 -61.75 -11.00 -40.46
C PHE A 619 -60.74 -10.45 -41.50
N ALA A 620 -59.86 -9.55 -41.08
CA ALA A 620 -59.00 -8.86 -42.05
C ALA A 620 -57.77 -8.23 -41.36
N ASP A 621 -56.79 -7.85 -42.17
CA ASP A 621 -55.72 -6.97 -41.78
C ASP A 621 -56.15 -5.53 -42.11
N LYS A 622 -56.33 -4.73 -41.04
CA LYS A 622 -56.71 -3.34 -41.16
C LYS A 622 -55.59 -2.40 -40.79
N PRO A 623 -55.55 -1.14 -41.28
CA PRO A 623 -54.51 -0.15 -40.89
C PRO A 623 -54.44 0.06 -39.39
N GLU A 624 -55.53 0.07 -38.65
CA GLU A 624 -55.64 0.22 -37.22
C GLU A 624 -54.95 -0.94 -36.43
N HIS A 625 -54.73 -2.09 -37.09
CA HIS A 625 -53.99 -3.22 -36.51
C HIS A 625 -52.47 -3.01 -36.49
N LEU A 626 -51.95 -2.05 -37.25
CA LEU A 626 -50.56 -1.73 -37.36
C LEU A 626 -50.19 -0.70 -36.29
N ILE A 627 -49.45 -1.09 -35.27
CA ILE A 627 -49.02 -0.24 -34.18
C ILE A 627 -47.60 0.27 -34.47
N PRO A 628 -47.43 1.60 -34.64
CA PRO A 628 -46.12 2.18 -34.90
C PRO A 628 -45.21 2.11 -33.68
N HIS A 629 -43.94 2.21 -33.89
CA HIS A 629 -42.98 2.45 -32.82
C HIS A 629 -43.16 3.84 -32.26
N PHE A 630 -43.14 3.97 -30.91
CA PHE A 630 -43.10 5.25 -30.23
C PHE A 630 -41.62 5.57 -29.88
N GLY A 631 -41.18 6.78 -30.28
CA GLY A 631 -39.82 7.25 -30.00
C GLY A 631 -38.76 6.75 -31.00
N ASP A 632 -37.58 7.29 -30.85
CA ASP A 632 -36.46 6.99 -31.70
C ASP A 632 -35.88 5.60 -31.37
N TYR A 633 -36.30 4.59 -32.10
CA TYR A 633 -35.59 3.30 -32.16
C TYR A 633 -34.32 3.55 -32.97
N SER A 634 -33.40 4.29 -32.37
CA SER A 634 -32.16 4.67 -33.07
C SER A 634 -31.22 3.46 -33.14
N LYS A 635 -30.95 3.04 -34.36
CA LYS A 635 -29.86 2.07 -34.66
C LYS A 635 -28.52 2.46 -33.99
N ASN A 636 -28.33 3.74 -33.64
CA ASN A 636 -27.14 4.24 -32.98
C ASN A 636 -26.91 3.70 -31.55
N LYS A 637 -27.98 3.46 -30.77
CA LYS A 637 -27.87 2.85 -29.44
C LYS A 637 -27.50 1.37 -29.51
N ASP A 638 -28.09 0.67 -30.48
CA ASP A 638 -27.79 -0.74 -30.72
C ASP A 638 -26.34 -0.92 -31.20
N LEU A 639 -25.90 -0.07 -32.14
CA LEU A 639 -24.53 -0.04 -32.64
C LEU A 639 -23.49 0.20 -31.52
N ALA A 640 -23.83 1.05 -30.56
CA ALA A 640 -22.90 1.35 -29.43
C ALA A 640 -22.59 0.13 -28.54
N ILE A 641 -23.48 -0.87 -28.51
CA ILE A 641 -23.29 -2.12 -27.76
C ILE A 641 -23.07 -3.34 -28.67
N GLY A 642 -22.80 -3.09 -29.96
CA GLY A 642 -22.48 -4.11 -30.94
C GLY A 642 -23.70 -4.92 -31.43
N VAL A 643 -24.94 -4.49 -31.17
CA VAL A 643 -26.17 -5.21 -31.55
C VAL A 643 -26.44 -5.09 -33.05
N GLN A 644 -26.66 -6.23 -33.69
CA GLN A 644 -27.02 -6.36 -35.13
C GLN A 644 -28.37 -7.03 -35.26
N ARG A 645 -29.41 -6.26 -35.55
CA ARG A 645 -30.76 -6.80 -35.72
C ARG A 645 -31.57 -5.99 -36.71
N ASP A 646 -32.49 -6.67 -37.41
CA ASP A 646 -33.49 -6.05 -38.29
C ASP A 646 -34.67 -5.62 -37.44
N ILE A 647 -34.96 -4.33 -37.40
CA ILE A 647 -36.06 -3.77 -36.67
C ILE A 647 -37.33 -3.87 -37.55
N PRO A 648 -38.41 -4.56 -37.12
CA PRO A 648 -39.65 -4.57 -37.83
C PRO A 648 -40.21 -3.19 -38.07
N THR A 649 -40.92 -2.97 -39.18
CA THR A 649 -41.52 -1.66 -39.52
C THR A 649 -42.49 -1.17 -38.44
N TYR A 650 -43.18 -2.10 -37.81
CA TYR A 650 -44.17 -1.81 -36.79
C TYR A 650 -43.78 -2.42 -35.46
N LYS A 651 -44.15 -1.76 -34.37
CA LYS A 651 -43.98 -2.27 -32.99
C LYS A 651 -44.79 -3.55 -32.78
N ALA A 652 -46.00 -3.62 -33.36
CA ALA A 652 -46.84 -4.80 -33.33
C ALA A 652 -47.78 -4.82 -34.56
N ASN A 653 -47.98 -5.97 -35.11
CA ASN A 653 -48.99 -6.22 -36.14
C ASN A 653 -50.10 -7.12 -35.57
N ARG A 654 -51.31 -6.52 -35.35
CA ARG A 654 -52.48 -7.21 -34.83
C ARG A 654 -53.41 -7.67 -35.94
N GLY A 655 -52.99 -7.66 -37.19
CA GLY A 655 -53.77 -8.15 -38.34
C GLY A 655 -54.29 -9.58 -38.12
N GLU A 656 -55.58 -9.81 -38.34
CA GLU A 656 -56.18 -11.11 -38.03
C GLU A 656 -55.73 -12.18 -39.01
N CYS A 657 -55.69 -11.87 -40.33
CA CYS A 657 -55.19 -12.73 -41.39
C CYS A 657 -53.66 -12.96 -41.22
N TYR A 658 -52.93 -11.90 -40.91
CA TYR A 658 -51.46 -11.96 -40.67
C TYR A 658 -51.11 -12.93 -39.53
N ASN A 659 -51.77 -12.79 -38.37
CA ASN A 659 -51.53 -13.67 -37.22
C ASN A 659 -51.96 -15.13 -37.50
N LEU A 660 -53.15 -15.40 -38.06
CA LEU A 660 -53.64 -16.74 -38.37
C LEU A 660 -52.77 -17.46 -39.37
N LYS A 661 -52.12 -16.79 -40.32
CA LYS A 661 -51.20 -17.33 -41.33
C LYS A 661 -49.80 -17.56 -40.86
N ILE A 662 -49.44 -17.32 -39.59
CA ILE A 662 -48.13 -17.68 -39.06
C ILE A 662 -47.88 -19.15 -39.37
N ALA A 663 -46.75 -19.46 -40.05
CA ALA A 663 -46.44 -20.77 -40.51
C ALA A 663 -46.31 -21.82 -39.39
N GLN A 664 -45.72 -21.44 -38.26
CA GLN A 664 -45.53 -22.31 -37.10
C GLN A 664 -45.44 -21.49 -35.79
N GLY A 665 -46.09 -21.97 -34.73
CA GLY A 665 -46.18 -21.29 -33.47
C GLY A 665 -47.20 -20.16 -33.44
N THR A 666 -47.13 -19.34 -32.41
CA THR A 666 -48.11 -18.28 -32.10
C THR A 666 -47.59 -16.86 -32.32
N LEU A 667 -46.26 -16.67 -32.42
CA LEU A 667 -45.59 -15.38 -32.42
C LEU A 667 -45.41 -14.80 -33.83
N THR A 668 -45.76 -13.55 -34.04
CA THR A 668 -45.44 -12.74 -35.22
C THR A 668 -43.95 -12.39 -35.25
N ASN A 669 -43.45 -11.79 -36.35
CA ASN A 669 -42.07 -11.28 -36.42
C ASN A 669 -41.86 -10.15 -35.40
N GLU A 670 -42.83 -9.28 -35.18
CA GLU A 670 -42.82 -8.20 -34.19
C GLU A 670 -42.77 -8.77 -32.77
N ASP A 671 -43.56 -9.82 -32.49
CA ASP A 671 -43.53 -10.49 -31.18
C ASP A 671 -42.16 -11.13 -30.92
N ARG A 672 -41.61 -11.85 -31.89
CA ARG A 672 -40.25 -12.46 -31.81
C ARG A 672 -39.19 -11.41 -31.61
N PHE A 673 -39.25 -10.30 -32.37
CA PHE A 673 -38.36 -9.19 -32.21
C PHE A 673 -38.42 -8.65 -30.76
N LYS A 674 -39.63 -8.48 -30.21
CA LYS A 674 -39.80 -7.98 -28.85
C LYS A 674 -39.33 -8.95 -27.77
N ILE A 675 -39.48 -10.25 -27.98
CA ILE A 675 -38.92 -11.27 -27.11
C ILE A 675 -37.41 -11.22 -27.16
N ASN A 676 -36.79 -11.24 -28.35
CA ASN A 676 -35.35 -11.21 -28.51
C ASN A 676 -34.74 -9.89 -27.99
N ASP A 677 -35.52 -8.83 -27.92
CA ASP A 677 -35.11 -7.53 -27.35
C ASP A 677 -34.71 -7.63 -25.86
N HIS A 678 -35.18 -8.67 -25.13
CA HIS A 678 -34.82 -8.84 -23.72
C HIS A 678 -33.30 -8.94 -23.53
N ILE A 679 -32.57 -9.56 -24.45
CA ILE A 679 -31.10 -9.65 -24.36
C ILE A 679 -30.44 -8.30 -24.51
N VAL A 680 -30.93 -7.47 -25.42
CA VAL A 680 -30.45 -6.09 -25.58
C VAL A 680 -30.71 -5.29 -24.30
N GLN A 681 -31.88 -5.47 -23.71
CA GLN A 681 -32.22 -4.84 -22.45
C GLN A 681 -31.37 -5.36 -21.30
N THR A 682 -31.08 -6.68 -21.24
CA THR A 682 -30.16 -7.29 -20.29
C THR A 682 -28.78 -6.64 -20.39
N ILE A 683 -28.20 -6.57 -21.59
CA ILE A 683 -26.90 -5.92 -21.81
C ILE A 683 -26.94 -4.45 -21.36
N GLN A 684 -27.99 -3.70 -21.72
CA GLN A 684 -28.13 -2.30 -21.36
C GLN A 684 -28.25 -2.13 -19.83
N MET A 685 -29.07 -2.93 -19.16
CA MET A 685 -29.27 -2.87 -17.71
C MET A 685 -28.00 -3.22 -16.96
N LEU A 686 -27.35 -4.30 -17.36
CA LEU A 686 -26.11 -4.74 -16.71
C LEU A 686 -24.96 -3.74 -16.92
N ASN A 687 -24.84 -3.15 -18.11
CA ASN A 687 -23.80 -2.12 -18.36
C ASN A 687 -24.01 -0.81 -17.57
N GLN A 688 -25.18 -0.58 -17.00
CA GLN A 688 -25.40 0.59 -16.13
C GLN A 688 -24.91 0.37 -14.70
N LEU A 689 -24.61 -0.88 -14.31
CA LEU A 689 -24.12 -1.18 -12.97
C LEU A 689 -22.62 -0.81 -12.86
N PRO A 690 -22.21 -0.16 -11.76
CA PRO A 690 -20.82 0.24 -11.54
C PRO A 690 -19.95 -0.96 -11.10
N TYR A 691 -19.72 -1.89 -12.01
CA TYR A 691 -18.94 -3.08 -11.72
C TYR A 691 -17.49 -2.77 -11.33
N PRO A 692 -16.94 -3.45 -10.31
CA PRO A 692 -15.50 -3.51 -10.11
C PRO A 692 -14.80 -4.18 -11.31
N LYS A 693 -13.49 -4.06 -11.40
CA LYS A 693 -12.74 -4.51 -12.59
C LYS A 693 -12.95 -5.99 -12.93
N HIS A 694 -13.06 -6.85 -11.93
CA HIS A 694 -13.20 -8.29 -12.07
C HIS A 694 -14.61 -8.73 -12.53
N LEU A 695 -15.63 -7.92 -12.34
CA LEU A 695 -17.01 -8.23 -12.76
C LEU A 695 -17.41 -7.58 -14.10
N LYS A 696 -16.49 -6.95 -14.80
CA LYS A 696 -16.78 -6.28 -16.09
C LYS A 696 -17.21 -7.23 -17.20
N SER A 697 -16.91 -8.52 -17.08
CA SER A 697 -17.30 -9.57 -18.03
C SER A 697 -18.76 -10.00 -17.87
N VAL A 698 -19.44 -9.67 -16.78
CA VAL A 698 -20.84 -10.07 -16.52
C VAL A 698 -21.80 -9.72 -17.66
N PRO A 699 -21.84 -8.47 -18.19
CA PRO A 699 -22.73 -8.14 -19.31
C PRO A 699 -22.43 -8.92 -20.59
N ASP A 700 -21.17 -9.28 -20.83
CA ASP A 700 -20.77 -10.03 -22.01
C ASP A 700 -21.14 -11.50 -21.90
N ILE A 701 -20.95 -12.11 -20.71
CA ILE A 701 -21.37 -13.50 -20.45
C ILE A 701 -22.88 -13.62 -20.56
N ALA A 702 -23.62 -12.78 -19.83
CA ALA A 702 -25.08 -12.79 -19.84
C ALA A 702 -25.66 -12.43 -21.22
N GLY A 703 -25.05 -11.45 -21.91
CA GLY A 703 -25.51 -10.99 -23.21
C GLY A 703 -25.22 -11.91 -24.39
N ALA A 704 -24.41 -12.95 -24.21
CA ALA A 704 -24.01 -13.86 -25.27
C ALA A 704 -24.66 -15.23 -25.19
N HIS A 705 -25.53 -15.53 -24.22
CA HIS A 705 -26.10 -16.87 -24.06
C HIS A 705 -27.08 -17.28 -25.20
N HIS A 706 -27.53 -16.35 -26.04
CA HIS A 706 -28.29 -16.63 -27.27
C HIS A 706 -27.45 -16.49 -28.54
N GLU A 707 -26.16 -16.25 -28.41
CA GLU A 707 -25.26 -16.34 -29.55
C GLU A 707 -25.03 -17.79 -29.96
N ARG A 708 -24.62 -17.98 -31.21
CA ARG A 708 -24.45 -19.32 -31.80
C ARG A 708 -23.06 -19.41 -32.40
N LEU A 709 -22.45 -20.58 -32.33
CA LEU A 709 -21.12 -20.80 -32.91
C LEU A 709 -21.09 -20.62 -34.43
N ASP A 710 -22.25 -20.79 -35.13
CA ASP A 710 -22.40 -20.55 -36.58
C ASP A 710 -22.53 -19.08 -36.97
N GLY A 711 -22.48 -18.15 -36.03
CA GLY A 711 -22.59 -16.68 -36.19
C GLY A 711 -24.02 -16.20 -36.49
N LYS A 712 -25.05 -17.07 -36.42
CA LYS A 712 -26.47 -16.74 -36.67
C LYS A 712 -27.26 -16.47 -35.38
N GLY A 713 -26.57 -16.36 -34.28
CA GLY A 713 -27.13 -16.00 -32.99
C GLY A 713 -27.58 -14.54 -32.89
N TYR A 714 -28.03 -14.13 -31.77
CA TYR A 714 -28.41 -12.76 -31.47
C TYR A 714 -28.01 -12.38 -30.03
N PRO A 715 -27.82 -11.12 -29.71
CA PRO A 715 -28.15 -9.93 -30.52
C PRO A 715 -26.98 -9.38 -31.33
N ARG A 716 -25.74 -9.86 -31.12
CA ARG A 716 -24.50 -9.32 -31.71
C ARG A 716 -24.02 -10.10 -32.94
N GLN A 717 -24.52 -11.30 -33.19
CA GLN A 717 -24.08 -12.25 -34.23
C GLN A 717 -22.58 -12.55 -34.11
N LEU A 718 -22.13 -12.89 -32.92
CA LEU A 718 -20.74 -13.15 -32.59
C LEU A 718 -20.25 -14.40 -33.30
N ALA A 719 -19.00 -14.38 -33.79
CA ALA A 719 -18.32 -15.57 -34.25
C ALA A 719 -17.94 -16.49 -33.09
N ALA A 720 -17.75 -17.77 -33.35
CA ALA A 720 -17.41 -18.74 -32.30
C ALA A 720 -16.21 -18.31 -31.46
N ALA A 721 -15.18 -17.73 -32.08
CA ALA A 721 -13.98 -17.26 -31.36
C ALA A 721 -14.25 -16.11 -30.39
N ASP A 722 -15.31 -15.33 -30.60
CA ASP A 722 -15.65 -14.14 -29.81
C ASP A 722 -16.65 -14.47 -28.68
N ILE A 723 -17.22 -15.68 -28.64
CA ILE A 723 -18.12 -16.13 -27.59
C ILE A 723 -17.32 -16.74 -26.44
N PRO A 724 -17.30 -16.12 -25.23
CA PRO A 724 -16.60 -16.67 -24.08
C PRO A 724 -17.06 -18.10 -23.75
N LEU A 725 -16.15 -18.97 -23.30
CA LEU A 725 -16.52 -20.33 -22.85
C LEU A 725 -17.59 -20.32 -21.77
N THR A 726 -17.51 -19.37 -20.83
CA THR A 726 -18.51 -19.15 -19.78
C THR A 726 -19.91 -18.88 -20.33
N ALA A 727 -20.01 -18.10 -21.40
CA ALA A 727 -21.31 -17.88 -22.08
C ALA A 727 -21.81 -19.13 -22.82
N ARG A 728 -20.89 -19.92 -23.42
CA ARG A 728 -21.28 -21.21 -24.05
C ARG A 728 -21.80 -22.23 -23.03
N ILE A 729 -21.19 -22.25 -21.83
CA ILE A 729 -21.64 -23.07 -20.70
C ILE A 729 -23.06 -22.64 -20.29
N LEU A 730 -23.27 -21.34 -20.10
CA LEU A 730 -24.60 -20.78 -19.79
C LEU A 730 -25.63 -21.11 -20.87
N THR A 731 -25.26 -21.05 -22.17
CA THR A 731 -26.15 -21.41 -23.29
C THR A 731 -26.64 -22.86 -23.17
N ILE A 732 -25.78 -23.80 -22.82
CA ILE A 732 -26.15 -25.21 -22.68
C ILE A 732 -27.13 -25.39 -21.52
N ALA A 733 -26.82 -24.73 -20.37
CA ALA A 733 -27.68 -24.81 -19.21
C ALA A 733 -29.07 -24.22 -19.46
N ASP A 734 -29.14 -23.04 -20.09
CA ASP A 734 -30.40 -22.37 -20.45
C ASP A 734 -31.26 -23.22 -21.42
N ILE A 735 -30.64 -23.72 -22.50
CA ILE A 735 -31.37 -24.53 -23.49
C ILE A 735 -31.88 -25.83 -22.85
N PHE A 736 -31.06 -26.52 -22.06
CA PHE A 736 -31.48 -27.78 -21.44
C PHE A 736 -32.67 -27.56 -20.48
N GLU A 737 -32.54 -26.53 -19.61
CA GLU A 737 -33.62 -26.15 -18.71
C GLU A 737 -34.90 -25.80 -19.50
N ALA A 738 -34.78 -24.94 -20.51
CA ALA A 738 -35.93 -24.51 -21.32
C ALA A 738 -36.61 -25.64 -22.09
N LEU A 739 -35.90 -26.72 -22.45
CA LEU A 739 -36.50 -27.89 -23.10
C LEU A 739 -37.18 -28.83 -22.12
N THR A 740 -36.65 -28.97 -20.91
CA THR A 740 -37.13 -29.93 -19.90
C THR A 740 -38.17 -29.31 -18.93
N ALA A 741 -38.24 -27.98 -18.85
CA ALA A 741 -39.19 -27.33 -17.97
C ALA A 741 -40.66 -27.72 -18.31
N ALA A 742 -41.35 -28.24 -17.28
CA ALA A 742 -42.76 -28.65 -17.34
C ALA A 742 -43.77 -27.49 -17.26
N ASP A 743 -43.30 -26.33 -16.96
CA ASP A 743 -44.13 -25.17 -16.56
C ASP A 743 -44.82 -24.44 -17.73
N ARG A 744 -44.65 -24.92 -18.99
CA ARG A 744 -45.25 -24.31 -20.20
C ARG A 744 -46.57 -24.99 -20.59
N PRO A 745 -47.77 -24.38 -20.43
CA PRO A 745 -49.04 -25.04 -20.63
C PRO A 745 -49.36 -25.41 -22.06
N TYR A 746 -48.55 -24.94 -23.01
CA TYR A 746 -48.80 -25.10 -24.48
C TYR A 746 -47.93 -26.16 -25.15
N LYS A 747 -46.93 -26.66 -24.47
CA LYS A 747 -46.06 -27.78 -24.89
C LYS A 747 -46.06 -28.82 -23.79
N LYS A 748 -46.30 -30.06 -24.13
CA LYS A 748 -45.88 -31.14 -23.22
C LYS A 748 -44.38 -30.98 -22.98
N ALA A 749 -43.97 -30.99 -21.73
CA ALA A 749 -42.58 -31.07 -21.36
C ALA A 749 -41.93 -32.24 -22.10
N LYS A 750 -40.70 -32.04 -22.55
CA LYS A 750 -39.97 -33.08 -23.25
C LYS A 750 -39.37 -34.07 -22.25
N THR A 751 -39.26 -35.30 -22.66
CA THR A 751 -38.46 -36.26 -21.91
C THR A 751 -36.99 -35.96 -22.03
N LEU A 752 -36.14 -36.57 -21.20
CA LEU A 752 -34.68 -36.39 -21.26
C LEU A 752 -34.13 -36.73 -22.62
N ASP A 753 -34.52 -37.88 -23.18
CA ASP A 753 -34.05 -38.32 -24.49
C ASP A 753 -34.46 -37.36 -25.59
N ASP A 754 -35.71 -36.91 -25.62
CA ASP A 754 -36.21 -35.89 -26.58
C ASP A 754 -35.39 -34.57 -26.45
N ALA A 755 -35.17 -34.07 -25.22
CA ALA A 755 -34.44 -32.85 -25.00
C ALA A 755 -32.98 -32.92 -25.44
N LEU A 756 -32.30 -34.00 -25.05
CA LEU A 756 -30.91 -34.23 -25.42
C LEU A 756 -30.72 -34.51 -26.91
N THR A 757 -31.66 -35.21 -27.56
CA THR A 757 -31.66 -35.40 -29.01
C THR A 757 -31.78 -34.05 -29.77
N ILE A 758 -32.59 -33.13 -29.28
CA ILE A 758 -32.68 -31.78 -29.87
C ILE A 758 -31.35 -31.03 -29.67
N MET A 759 -30.75 -31.09 -28.47
CA MET A 759 -29.47 -30.46 -28.20
C MET A 759 -28.33 -31.06 -29.03
N GLN A 760 -28.34 -32.36 -29.27
CA GLN A 760 -27.40 -33.01 -30.17
C GLN A 760 -27.50 -32.44 -31.60
N GLN A 761 -28.71 -32.28 -32.15
CA GLN A 761 -28.92 -31.62 -33.45
C GLN A 761 -28.43 -30.15 -33.43
N MET A 762 -28.61 -29.45 -32.31
CA MET A 762 -28.09 -28.09 -32.13
C MET A 762 -26.56 -28.08 -32.14
N ALA A 763 -25.90 -29.03 -31.50
CA ALA A 763 -24.44 -29.16 -31.49
C ALA A 763 -23.92 -29.43 -32.91
N GLN A 764 -24.54 -30.40 -33.64
CA GLN A 764 -24.17 -30.72 -34.99
C GLN A 764 -24.36 -29.56 -35.99
N SER A 765 -25.34 -28.69 -35.73
CA SER A 765 -25.60 -27.50 -36.56
C SER A 765 -24.78 -26.27 -36.19
N GLY A 766 -23.89 -26.37 -35.24
CA GLY A 766 -23.07 -25.25 -34.75
C GLY A 766 -23.88 -24.20 -33.94
N HIS A 767 -25.00 -24.64 -33.35
CA HIS A 767 -25.76 -23.76 -32.43
C HIS A 767 -25.08 -23.71 -31.03
N ILE A 768 -24.78 -24.87 -30.47
CA ILE A 768 -24.09 -25.00 -29.17
C ILE A 768 -22.73 -25.67 -29.33
N ASP A 769 -21.88 -25.57 -28.30
CA ASP A 769 -20.56 -26.14 -28.31
C ASP A 769 -20.60 -27.66 -28.15
N PRO A 770 -20.11 -28.44 -29.15
CA PRO A 770 -20.20 -29.90 -29.12
C PRO A 770 -19.34 -30.56 -28.05
N GLU A 771 -18.16 -30.00 -27.73
CA GLU A 771 -17.28 -30.53 -26.67
C GLU A 771 -17.86 -30.28 -25.27
N LEU A 772 -18.39 -29.10 -25.01
CA LEU A 772 -19.08 -28.80 -23.77
C LEU A 772 -20.36 -29.65 -23.62
N PHE A 773 -21.10 -29.86 -24.70
CA PHE A 773 -22.28 -30.72 -24.68
C PHE A 773 -21.90 -32.19 -24.44
N ALA A 774 -20.83 -32.70 -25.09
CA ALA A 774 -20.30 -34.02 -24.81
C ALA A 774 -19.87 -34.18 -23.33
N LEU A 775 -19.25 -33.14 -22.76
CA LEU A 775 -18.88 -33.11 -21.33
C LEU A 775 -20.13 -33.17 -20.44
N PHE A 776 -21.15 -32.37 -20.72
CA PHE A 776 -22.44 -32.37 -20.03
C PHE A 776 -23.09 -33.75 -19.99
N LEU A 777 -23.02 -34.49 -21.09
CA LEU A 777 -23.52 -35.86 -21.19
C LEU A 777 -22.66 -36.85 -20.38
N ARG A 778 -21.32 -36.79 -20.52
CA ARG A 778 -20.39 -37.74 -19.86
C ARG A 778 -20.38 -37.62 -18.35
N THR A 779 -20.50 -36.39 -17.83
CA THR A 779 -20.49 -36.10 -16.39
C THR A 779 -21.82 -36.45 -15.69
N GLY A 780 -22.90 -36.63 -16.46
CA GLY A 780 -24.20 -36.96 -15.88
C GLY A 780 -24.93 -35.81 -15.19
N ILE A 781 -24.48 -34.56 -15.36
CA ILE A 781 -25.13 -33.37 -14.77
C ILE A 781 -26.62 -33.30 -15.11
N TYR A 782 -27.00 -33.74 -16.32
CA TYR A 782 -28.41 -33.79 -16.73
C TYR A 782 -29.21 -34.81 -15.91
N LEU A 783 -28.60 -35.90 -15.42
CA LEU A 783 -29.26 -36.90 -14.56
C LEU A 783 -29.44 -36.35 -13.15
N ASP A 784 -28.40 -35.72 -12.59
CA ASP A 784 -28.45 -35.13 -11.24
C ASP A 784 -29.56 -34.06 -11.20
N TYR A 785 -29.62 -33.22 -12.23
CA TYR A 785 -30.70 -32.25 -12.38
C TYR A 785 -32.06 -32.90 -12.49
N ALA A 786 -32.19 -33.92 -13.31
CA ALA A 786 -33.45 -34.65 -13.56
C ALA A 786 -34.01 -35.28 -12.27
N GLN A 787 -33.14 -35.88 -11.45
CA GLN A 787 -33.53 -36.48 -10.15
C GLN A 787 -34.15 -35.45 -9.19
N VAL A 788 -33.69 -34.24 -9.24
CA VAL A 788 -34.15 -33.17 -8.31
C VAL A 788 -35.36 -32.42 -8.90
N HIS A 789 -35.35 -32.11 -10.18
CA HIS A 789 -36.27 -31.11 -10.76
C HIS A 789 -37.30 -31.67 -11.74
N LEU A 790 -37.11 -32.90 -12.27
CA LEU A 790 -38.06 -33.43 -13.26
C LEU A 790 -38.96 -34.53 -12.68
N PRO A 791 -40.23 -34.56 -13.06
CA PRO A 791 -41.12 -35.65 -12.67
C PRO A 791 -40.69 -36.97 -13.29
N PRO A 792 -40.99 -38.13 -12.67
CA PRO A 792 -40.56 -39.47 -13.15
C PRO A 792 -40.93 -39.77 -14.58
N GLU A 793 -42.03 -39.23 -15.08
CA GLU A 793 -42.53 -39.45 -16.46
C GLU A 793 -41.65 -38.81 -17.56
N GLN A 794 -40.77 -37.91 -17.19
CA GLN A 794 -39.79 -37.25 -18.07
C GLN A 794 -38.42 -37.91 -18.01
N GLN A 795 -38.17 -38.75 -17.03
CA GLN A 795 -36.86 -39.40 -16.78
C GLN A 795 -36.80 -40.76 -17.52
N ASP A 796 -36.62 -40.68 -18.83
CA ASP A 796 -36.42 -41.85 -19.69
C ASP A 796 -34.93 -42.18 -19.84
N ASP A 797 -34.62 -43.41 -20.31
CA ASP A 797 -33.27 -43.87 -20.54
C ASP A 797 -32.65 -43.18 -21.75
N VAL A 798 -31.41 -42.70 -21.59
CA VAL A 798 -30.65 -41.98 -22.61
C VAL A 798 -29.39 -42.77 -23.02
N ASP A 799 -29.20 -43.06 -24.29
CA ASP A 799 -27.95 -43.65 -24.80
C ASP A 799 -26.89 -42.58 -25.03
N VAL A 800 -26.21 -42.23 -23.93
CA VAL A 800 -25.12 -41.26 -23.95
C VAL A 800 -23.98 -41.66 -24.90
N SER A 801 -23.67 -42.97 -24.98
CA SER A 801 -22.54 -43.43 -25.80
C SER A 801 -22.82 -43.17 -27.28
N GLN A 802 -24.07 -43.46 -27.73
CA GLN A 802 -24.49 -43.18 -29.09
C GLN A 802 -24.56 -41.68 -29.39
N MET A 803 -25.07 -40.89 -28.43
CA MET A 803 -25.16 -39.43 -28.61
C MET A 803 -23.78 -38.78 -28.73
N VAL A 804 -22.85 -39.16 -27.87
CA VAL A 804 -21.47 -38.60 -27.89
C VAL A 804 -20.72 -39.04 -29.14
N ALA A 805 -20.92 -40.27 -29.58
CA ALA A 805 -20.27 -40.79 -30.83
C ALA A 805 -20.76 -40.09 -32.11
N ALA A 806 -21.93 -39.46 -32.04
CA ALA A 806 -22.51 -38.75 -33.17
C ALA A 806 -22.24 -37.24 -33.20
N LEU A 807 -21.57 -36.70 -32.16
CA LEU A 807 -21.09 -35.32 -32.08
C LEU A 807 -19.75 -35.12 -32.80
#